data_ebf8242d3994e537cadea76fd1f546b6
#
_entry.id   ebf8242d3994e537cadea76fd1f546b6
#
_cell.length_a   1.000
_cell.length_b   1.000
_cell.length_c   1.000
_cell.angle_alpha   90.00
_cell.angle_beta   90.00
_cell.angle_gamma   90.00
#
_symmetry.space_group_name_H-M   'P 1'
#
loop_
_entity.id
_entity.type
_entity.pdbx_description
1 polymer ?
#
loop_
_entity_poly.entity_id
_entity_poly.type
_entity_poly.pdbx_seq_one_letter_code
_entity_poly.pdbx_strand_id
1 'polypeptide(L)'
;MKTILTKLLLLAGFSVPVVAMSQTVQGKVSTNQKPAESASVGLLRAKDSSVAKLAVTDKNGDYLFEKVNAGKYLLTVQLVGHEKQYSPVFDLAAGANYTAPVFALKPLSKDLAGVTVSSRKPMIEQKIDRTIVNVENSVTSAGSNALEVLEKSPGVSVDKDGNISLKGKAGVMVFIDGRPTYLSGQDLTNMLRNMQSNQVELLEIMTNPPAKYDAAGNAGVINIKTKKTKVFGFNGSASVGYTQAVYNRFNESLNLNYRKNKVNLFGNLSHNYRNNFQVLEINRKFFDNTTKDVLSLFTQSTRMRNQGNSYNGKLGMDYFAGKNTTFGIVVNGFINPGEFRSSSVIDIANPSNVLQRQTVSGNMSEQEWKHFGTNLNFRHVLDTTGKEITADLDYLRYDATNTQELINSYFNNVGAPIFRPDTLLGNLPQQIKIYSAKVDYVQPMKKGAKLEAGLKTSFVQTDANAIYDTVLNGQLRRDVGRSNHFVYEEQIHAAYVNYSKQISPKWSGQLGLRLEQTVAKGQQLTTGETFTRDYAQLFPTVYVQYTANKKNSFVLNYGRRIRRPDYESLNPFVEFLDRYTYEKGNPYLRPQFSHNVELSHTFMGFLTTTLNYTNTTDIIQQVLEQHSDKNETFVKQANIASQRQYGISVNAFNQYTKWWSGNIYVNVYNNEFKGIINNDYVTIGNTTAMVNVSQQFKFNKTWSGELSGFYRSEGIEGVFRIGGFGMVNAGVSKQVMKGKGSVRLNVRDIFWSQRINGKSRFGTIDANFHQYNDSRFVNLSFTYRFSKGKVGNTQRKRGGASDEQSRVSIGNN
;
A
#
# COMPACT_ATOMS: atom_id res chain seq x y z
N MET A 1 -49.97 -31.31 61.56
CA MET A 1 -49.99 -31.86 62.99
C MET A 1 -49.38 -30.74 63.79
N LYS A 2 -50.33 -30.29 64.61
CA LYS A 2 -50.23 -30.00 66.06
C LYS A 2 -49.27 -28.86 66.40
N THR A 3 -49.72 -27.84 66.96
CA THR A 3 -50.57 -27.34 68.03
C THR A 3 -49.67 -26.50 68.92
N ILE A 4 -49.95 -25.39 69.46
CA ILE A 4 -51.02 -24.82 70.26
C ILE A 4 -50.45 -23.39 70.68
N LEU A 5 -51.07 -22.29 70.46
CA LEU A 5 -52.04 -21.57 71.29
C LEU A 5 -51.56 -21.14 72.71
N THR A 6 -51.76 -19.86 72.97
CA THR A 6 -52.12 -19.13 74.18
C THR A 6 -51.02 -18.61 75.11
N LYS A 7 -50.94 -17.30 75.26
CA LYS A 7 -51.62 -16.51 76.29
C LYS A 7 -51.45 -15.04 76.15
N LEU A 8 -52.58 -14.40 76.16
CA LEU A 8 -52.85 -12.98 76.42
C LEU A 8 -52.43 -12.62 77.86
N LEU A 9 -51.83 -11.40 77.99
CA LEU A 9 -52.27 -10.54 79.12
C LEU A 9 -51.77 -9.11 78.95
N LEU A 10 -52.68 -8.18 79.12
CA LEU A 10 -52.61 -6.73 79.15
C LEU A 10 -51.42 -6.15 79.92
N LEU A 11 -50.78 -5.08 79.43
CA LEU A 11 -50.51 -3.90 80.26
C LEU A 11 -50.60 -2.66 79.36
N ALA A 12 -51.54 -1.80 79.64
CA ALA A 12 -51.69 -0.47 79.10
C ALA A 12 -50.54 0.40 79.64
N GLY A 13 -49.67 0.89 78.72
CA GLY A 13 -48.65 1.87 79.05
C GLY A 13 -48.74 3.04 78.06
N PHE A 14 -48.99 4.23 78.57
CA PHE A 14 -49.04 5.50 77.85
C PHE A 14 -48.02 5.62 76.70
N SER A 15 -48.47 5.71 75.45
CA SER A 15 -47.61 6.16 74.29
C SER A 15 -47.77 7.70 74.21
N VAL A 16 -46.75 8.38 74.68
CA VAL A 16 -46.49 9.78 74.27
C VAL A 16 -46.02 9.75 72.79
N PRO A 17 -46.67 10.49 71.92
CA PRO A 17 -46.16 10.60 70.52
C PRO A 17 -44.85 11.34 70.58
N VAL A 18 -43.72 10.65 70.40
CA VAL A 18 -42.47 11.31 70.02
C VAL A 18 -42.63 11.82 68.55
N VAL A 19 -42.87 13.12 68.40
CA VAL A 19 -42.78 13.84 67.15
C VAL A 19 -41.30 13.69 66.75
N ALA A 20 -41.00 12.79 65.82
CA ALA A 20 -39.73 12.68 65.22
C ALA A 20 -39.52 13.97 64.37
N MET A 21 -38.84 14.99 64.96
CA MET A 21 -38.42 16.13 64.19
C MET A 21 -37.51 15.70 63.11
N SER A 22 -38.01 15.69 61.87
CA SER A 22 -37.24 15.34 60.66
C SER A 22 -36.23 16.45 60.41
N GLN A 23 -34.94 16.15 60.60
CA GLN A 23 -33.80 17.05 60.22
C GLN A 23 -33.70 17.23 58.73
N THR A 24 -33.61 18.46 58.29
CA THR A 24 -33.48 18.77 56.85
C THR A 24 -32.21 19.57 56.56
N VAL A 25 -31.66 19.38 55.36
CA VAL A 25 -30.59 20.17 54.76
C VAL A 25 -31.14 20.71 53.47
N GLN A 26 -31.18 22.03 53.31
CA GLN A 26 -31.72 22.70 52.13
C GLN A 26 -30.80 23.81 51.68
N GLY A 27 -30.95 24.24 50.42
CA GLY A 27 -30.23 25.39 49.89
C GLY A 27 -30.56 25.65 48.42
N LYS A 28 -29.84 26.58 47.82
CA LYS A 28 -30.13 27.08 46.49
C LYS A 28 -28.88 27.07 45.64
N VAL A 29 -29.01 26.72 44.34
CA VAL A 29 -27.96 26.77 43.35
C VAL A 29 -28.32 27.78 42.24
N SER A 30 -27.37 28.61 41.87
CA SER A 30 -27.50 29.57 40.79
C SER A 30 -26.34 29.51 39.81
N THR A 31 -26.57 29.95 38.58
CA THR A 31 -25.54 30.20 37.55
C THR A 31 -25.83 31.48 36.80
N ASN A 32 -24.83 32.35 36.67
CA ASN A 32 -25.00 33.68 36.05
C ASN A 32 -26.18 34.46 36.60
N GLN A 33 -26.38 34.47 37.93
CA GLN A 33 -27.48 35.10 38.65
C GLN A 33 -28.89 34.57 38.33
N LYS A 34 -28.99 33.38 37.68
CA LYS A 34 -30.27 32.71 37.39
C LYS A 34 -30.31 31.36 38.17
N PRO A 35 -31.52 30.90 38.56
CA PRO A 35 -31.64 29.57 39.16
C PRO A 35 -31.02 28.48 38.31
N ALA A 36 -30.31 27.56 38.93
CA ALA A 36 -29.68 26.41 38.22
C ALA A 36 -30.58 25.18 38.38
N GLU A 37 -31.44 24.94 37.38
CA GLU A 37 -32.27 23.72 37.30
C GLU A 37 -31.42 22.47 36.96
N SER A 38 -31.79 21.32 37.52
CA SER A 38 -31.15 20.03 37.27
C SER A 38 -29.66 19.94 37.65
N ALA A 39 -29.22 20.76 38.60
CA ALA A 39 -27.91 20.59 39.22
C ALA A 39 -27.94 19.43 40.22
N SER A 40 -26.96 18.52 40.14
CA SER A 40 -26.81 17.43 41.09
C SER A 40 -26.16 17.92 42.38
N VAL A 41 -26.83 17.73 43.50
CA VAL A 41 -26.33 18.09 44.84
C VAL A 41 -26.09 16.81 45.63
N GLY A 42 -24.88 16.62 46.15
CA GLY A 42 -24.54 15.53 47.03
C GLY A 42 -24.26 15.98 48.45
N LEU A 43 -24.93 15.35 49.44
CA LEU A 43 -24.58 15.48 50.84
C LEU A 43 -23.53 14.42 51.17
N LEU A 44 -22.33 14.83 51.53
CA LEU A 44 -21.19 13.94 51.82
C LEU A 44 -20.87 13.95 53.29
N ARG A 45 -20.49 12.81 53.88
CA ARG A 45 -19.94 12.72 55.22
C ARG A 45 -18.57 13.37 55.30
N ALA A 46 -18.34 14.25 56.28
CA ALA A 46 -17.08 14.97 56.37
C ALA A 46 -15.88 14.07 56.70
N LYS A 47 -16.09 12.86 57.23
CA LYS A 47 -15.06 11.93 57.68
C LYS A 47 -14.31 11.27 56.51
N ASP A 48 -15.05 10.91 55.43
CA ASP A 48 -14.53 10.07 54.37
C ASP A 48 -15.04 10.48 52.99
N SER A 49 -15.75 11.58 52.87
CA SER A 49 -16.42 12.10 51.69
C SER A 49 -17.37 11.08 51.00
N SER A 50 -17.82 10.08 51.72
CA SER A 50 -18.83 9.13 51.21
C SER A 50 -20.20 9.85 51.07
N VAL A 51 -20.93 9.48 50.03
CA VAL A 51 -22.26 10.05 49.75
C VAL A 51 -23.26 9.59 50.81
N ALA A 52 -23.82 10.53 51.57
CA ALA A 52 -24.93 10.26 52.51
C ALA A 52 -26.27 10.30 51.79
N LYS A 53 -26.49 11.34 50.94
CA LYS A 53 -27.71 11.52 50.15
C LYS A 53 -27.42 12.30 48.85
N LEU A 54 -28.32 12.15 47.86
CA LEU A 54 -28.29 12.88 46.61
C LEU A 54 -29.62 13.57 46.39
N ALA A 55 -29.59 14.80 45.83
CA ALA A 55 -30.76 15.56 45.40
C ALA A 55 -30.44 16.25 44.05
N VAL A 56 -31.46 16.67 43.34
CA VAL A 56 -31.37 17.46 42.12
C VAL A 56 -32.17 18.74 42.34
N THR A 57 -31.60 19.86 41.85
CA THR A 57 -32.29 21.14 42.00
C THR A 57 -33.52 21.26 41.10
N ASP A 58 -34.58 21.89 41.63
CA ASP A 58 -35.81 22.19 40.89
C ASP A 58 -35.66 23.38 39.94
N LYS A 59 -36.77 23.81 39.33
CA LYS A 59 -36.81 24.98 38.40
C LYS A 59 -36.39 26.31 39.03
N ASN A 60 -36.49 26.41 40.37
CA ASN A 60 -36.08 27.59 41.13
C ASN A 60 -34.63 27.48 41.63
N GLY A 61 -33.95 26.41 41.32
CA GLY A 61 -32.62 26.10 41.80
C GLY A 61 -32.59 25.57 43.26
N ASP A 62 -33.73 25.24 43.86
CA ASP A 62 -33.84 24.80 45.25
C ASP A 62 -33.62 23.28 45.36
N TYR A 63 -32.96 22.86 46.44
CA TYR A 63 -32.80 21.43 46.80
C TYR A 63 -33.07 21.20 48.28
N LEU A 64 -33.54 19.99 48.60
CA LEU A 64 -33.89 19.58 49.94
C LEU A 64 -33.46 18.14 50.19
N PHE A 65 -32.81 17.91 51.34
CA PHE A 65 -32.55 16.59 51.90
C PHE A 65 -33.36 16.43 53.17
N GLU A 66 -34.31 15.52 53.21
CA GLU A 66 -35.13 15.20 54.39
C GLU A 66 -34.53 14.00 55.14
N LYS A 67 -34.84 13.88 56.43
CA LYS A 67 -34.43 12.75 57.30
C LYS A 67 -32.90 12.53 57.25
N VAL A 68 -32.15 13.59 57.47
CA VAL A 68 -30.69 13.53 57.57
C VAL A 68 -30.30 13.27 59.03
N ASN A 69 -29.44 12.30 59.28
CA ASN A 69 -28.99 12.02 60.66
C ASN A 69 -28.06 13.11 61.20
N ALA A 70 -28.02 13.30 62.50
CA ALA A 70 -27.05 14.23 63.09
C ALA A 70 -25.59 13.83 62.74
N GLY A 71 -24.73 14.80 62.45
CA GLY A 71 -23.35 14.53 62.05
C GLY A 71 -22.67 15.67 61.30
N LYS A 72 -21.40 15.46 60.96
CA LYS A 72 -20.64 16.46 60.18
C LYS A 72 -20.69 16.15 58.69
N TYR A 73 -21.11 17.15 57.89
CA TYR A 73 -21.34 17.01 56.48
C TYR A 73 -20.68 18.11 55.66
N LEU A 74 -20.54 17.91 54.35
CA LEU A 74 -20.28 18.93 53.37
C LEU A 74 -21.15 18.68 52.13
N LEU A 75 -21.51 19.73 51.43
CA LEU A 75 -22.26 19.65 50.17
C LEU A 75 -21.33 19.72 48.99
N THR A 76 -21.66 18.98 47.95
CA THR A 76 -21.05 19.11 46.62
C THR A 76 -22.12 19.41 45.60
N VAL A 77 -21.84 20.36 44.70
CA VAL A 77 -22.76 20.72 43.62
C VAL A 77 -22.08 20.59 42.29
N GLN A 78 -22.75 19.94 41.33
CA GLN A 78 -22.25 19.74 39.98
C GLN A 78 -23.38 20.00 38.97
N LEU A 79 -23.05 20.82 37.93
CA LEU A 79 -23.91 21.06 36.78
C LEU A 79 -23.07 20.91 35.51
N VAL A 80 -23.62 20.31 34.44
CA VAL A 80 -22.93 20.13 33.19
C VAL A 80 -22.47 21.49 32.62
N GLY A 81 -21.18 21.61 32.30
CA GLY A 81 -20.59 22.86 31.78
C GLY A 81 -20.17 23.87 32.85
N HIS A 82 -20.20 23.51 34.14
CA HIS A 82 -19.81 24.35 35.29
C HIS A 82 -18.76 23.68 36.16
N GLU A 83 -18.00 24.51 36.89
CA GLU A 83 -17.02 24.01 37.86
C GLU A 83 -17.74 23.37 39.04
N LYS A 84 -17.30 22.19 39.47
CA LYS A 84 -17.79 21.50 40.66
C LYS A 84 -17.42 22.32 41.91
N GLN A 85 -18.40 22.62 42.78
CA GLN A 85 -18.17 23.36 44.03
C GLN A 85 -18.45 22.48 45.27
N TYR A 86 -17.84 22.88 46.39
CA TYR A 86 -18.01 22.26 47.69
C TYR A 86 -18.34 23.31 48.72
N SER A 87 -19.20 22.97 49.71
CA SER A 87 -19.38 23.82 50.88
C SER A 87 -18.23 23.63 51.89
N PRO A 88 -18.03 24.56 52.79
CA PRO A 88 -17.34 24.23 54.04
C PRO A 88 -18.05 23.11 54.78
N VAL A 89 -17.29 22.37 55.65
CA VAL A 89 -17.89 21.37 56.54
C VAL A 89 -18.79 22.07 57.55
N PHE A 90 -20.00 21.52 57.74
CA PHE A 90 -20.93 21.99 58.73
C PHE A 90 -21.36 20.86 59.69
N ASP A 91 -21.77 21.21 60.90
CA ASP A 91 -22.26 20.29 61.91
C ASP A 91 -23.77 20.35 61.97
N LEU A 92 -24.46 19.23 61.77
CA LEU A 92 -25.93 19.13 61.88
C LEU A 92 -26.27 18.53 63.28
N ALA A 93 -26.65 19.37 64.21
CA ALA A 93 -27.08 18.90 65.54
C ALA A 93 -28.40 18.15 65.48
N ALA A 94 -28.64 17.25 66.43
CA ALA A 94 -29.93 16.53 66.54
C ALA A 94 -31.12 17.48 66.69
N GLY A 95 -32.10 17.32 65.79
CA GLY A 95 -33.30 18.16 65.75
C GLY A 95 -33.15 19.49 65.03
N ALA A 96 -31.99 19.82 64.48
CA ALA A 96 -31.72 21.06 63.80
C ALA A 96 -31.92 20.96 62.28
N ASN A 97 -32.36 22.06 61.66
CA ASN A 97 -32.32 22.22 60.15
C ASN A 97 -31.14 23.07 59.75
N TYR A 98 -30.52 22.73 58.55
CA TYR A 98 -29.42 23.49 58.02
C TYR A 98 -29.77 24.08 56.65
N THR A 99 -29.65 25.38 56.51
CA THR A 99 -29.77 26.07 55.22
C THR A 99 -28.40 26.49 54.73
N ALA A 100 -27.98 25.88 53.62
CA ALA A 100 -26.69 26.15 53.04
C ALA A 100 -26.65 27.52 52.33
N PRO A 101 -25.48 28.20 52.27
CA PRO A 101 -25.30 29.37 51.41
C PRO A 101 -25.59 29.06 49.95
N VAL A 102 -26.01 30.06 49.16
CA VAL A 102 -26.29 29.87 47.74
C VAL A 102 -25.00 29.51 47.00
N PHE A 103 -25.04 28.37 46.28
CA PHE A 103 -23.94 27.99 45.38
C PHE A 103 -24.04 28.76 44.06
N ALA A 104 -23.15 29.75 43.81
CA ALA A 104 -23.02 30.45 42.53
C ALA A 104 -22.03 29.71 41.64
N LEU A 105 -22.53 28.84 40.76
CA LEU A 105 -21.69 28.05 39.87
C LEU A 105 -21.07 28.92 38.76
N LYS A 106 -19.77 28.79 38.60
CA LYS A 106 -19.03 29.43 37.51
C LYS A 106 -19.04 28.56 36.27
N PRO A 107 -19.38 29.06 35.07
CA PRO A 107 -19.23 28.31 33.83
C PRO A 107 -17.77 27.87 33.67
N LEU A 108 -17.53 26.65 33.18
CA LEU A 108 -16.23 26.18 32.74
C LEU A 108 -15.83 26.99 31.51
N SER A 109 -15.18 28.15 31.67
CA SER A 109 -14.48 28.84 30.61
C SER A 109 -13.12 28.18 30.40
N LYS A 110 -13.13 26.93 29.92
CA LYS A 110 -11.99 26.35 29.23
C LYS A 110 -12.31 26.46 27.77
N ASP A 111 -11.60 27.32 27.04
CA ASP A 111 -11.08 26.92 25.74
C ASP A 111 -10.49 25.51 25.96
N LEU A 112 -11.21 24.50 25.50
CA LEU A 112 -10.68 23.19 25.28
C LEU A 112 -9.62 23.36 24.17
N ALA A 113 -8.42 23.79 24.57
CA ALA A 113 -7.25 23.29 23.88
C ALA A 113 -7.41 21.78 23.96
N GLY A 114 -7.96 21.21 22.89
CA GLY A 114 -8.18 19.80 22.79
C GLY A 114 -6.84 19.14 23.13
N VAL A 115 -6.79 18.46 24.23
CA VAL A 115 -5.78 17.43 24.45
C VAL A 115 -6.11 16.41 23.37
N THR A 116 -5.58 16.64 22.18
CA THR A 116 -5.45 15.63 21.17
C THR A 116 -4.49 14.64 21.79
N VAL A 117 -5.00 13.64 22.48
CA VAL A 117 -4.25 12.40 22.72
C VAL A 117 -4.06 11.80 21.36
N SER A 118 -3.07 12.30 20.62
CA SER A 118 -2.56 11.64 19.45
C SER A 118 -1.75 10.45 19.97
N SER A 119 -2.44 9.37 20.33
CA SER A 119 -1.85 8.06 20.32
C SER A 119 -1.35 7.85 18.90
N ARG A 120 -0.05 8.04 18.65
CA ARG A 120 0.56 7.71 17.36
C ARG A 120 0.30 6.23 17.16
N LYS A 121 -0.45 5.88 16.11
CA LYS A 121 -0.61 4.50 15.68
C LYS A 121 0.78 3.89 15.53
N PRO A 122 0.98 2.63 15.91
CA PRO A 122 2.26 1.97 15.67
C PRO A 122 2.60 2.03 14.16
N MET A 123 3.88 2.07 13.82
CA MET A 123 4.32 2.10 12.41
C MET A 123 3.78 0.88 11.67
N ILE A 124 3.71 -0.27 12.32
CA ILE A 124 3.19 -1.52 11.76
C ILE A 124 2.11 -2.06 12.69
N GLU A 125 0.97 -2.46 12.10
CA GLU A 125 -0.17 -3.05 12.79
C GLU A 125 -0.61 -4.33 12.05
N GLN A 126 -0.72 -5.45 12.76
CA GLN A 126 -1.18 -6.72 12.20
C GLN A 126 -2.70 -6.87 12.38
N LYS A 127 -3.42 -7.14 11.28
CA LYS A 127 -4.84 -7.53 11.24
C LYS A 127 -4.98 -8.99 10.81
N ILE A 128 -6.20 -9.55 10.90
CA ILE A 128 -6.49 -10.94 10.53
C ILE A 128 -6.15 -11.24 9.05
N ASP A 129 -6.39 -10.28 8.15
CA ASP A 129 -6.26 -10.41 6.70
C ASP A 129 -5.13 -9.54 6.10
N ARG A 130 -4.48 -8.69 6.88
CA ARG A 130 -3.48 -7.74 6.39
C ARG A 130 -2.52 -7.21 7.43
N THR A 131 -1.34 -6.79 6.96
CA THR A 131 -0.39 -5.95 7.71
C THR A 131 -0.59 -4.50 7.29
N ILE A 132 -0.71 -3.57 8.25
CA ILE A 132 -0.83 -2.13 8.00
C ILE A 132 0.51 -1.48 8.32
N VAL A 133 1.04 -0.69 7.38
CA VAL A 133 2.24 0.15 7.56
C VAL A 133 1.81 1.62 7.53
N ASN A 134 1.94 2.31 8.66
CA ASN A 134 1.57 3.72 8.81
C ASN A 134 2.68 4.64 8.30
N VAL A 135 2.65 5.03 7.04
CA VAL A 135 3.71 5.79 6.33
C VAL A 135 3.91 7.19 6.93
N GLU A 136 2.85 7.81 7.43
CA GLU A 136 2.90 9.14 8.03
C GLU A 136 3.82 9.21 9.27
N ASN A 137 4.02 8.09 9.92
CA ASN A 137 4.86 7.99 11.12
C ASN A 137 6.35 7.76 10.81
N SER A 138 6.70 7.39 9.58
CA SER A 138 8.09 7.20 9.15
C SER A 138 8.75 8.54 8.80
N VAL A 139 9.90 8.80 9.37
CA VAL A 139 10.72 9.99 9.09
C VAL A 139 11.49 9.82 7.79
N THR A 140 12.03 8.63 7.54
CA THR A 140 12.82 8.33 6.34
C THR A 140 11.96 8.17 5.08
N SER A 141 10.63 8.07 5.25
CA SER A 141 9.70 8.09 4.11
C SER A 141 9.41 9.51 3.61
N ALA A 142 9.81 10.54 4.33
CA ALA A 142 9.59 11.91 3.90
C ALA A 142 10.49 12.31 2.74
N GLY A 143 9.91 12.91 1.71
CA GLY A 143 10.61 13.24 0.47
C GLY A 143 10.95 12.02 -0.40
N SER A 144 10.63 10.79 0.07
CA SER A 144 10.67 9.58 -0.72
C SER A 144 9.46 9.49 -1.65
N ASN A 145 9.54 8.60 -2.61
CA ASN A 145 8.40 8.18 -3.42
C ASN A 145 7.73 6.91 -2.85
N ALA A 146 6.59 6.51 -3.40
CA ALA A 146 5.83 5.36 -2.92
C ALA A 146 6.60 4.04 -3.08
N LEU A 147 7.43 3.88 -4.12
CA LEU A 147 8.26 2.69 -4.32
C LEU A 147 9.28 2.54 -3.20
N GLU A 148 9.96 3.62 -2.84
CA GLU A 148 10.93 3.63 -1.73
C GLU A 148 10.26 3.35 -0.37
N VAL A 149 9.01 3.73 -0.20
CA VAL A 149 8.21 3.38 0.99
C VAL A 149 7.91 1.89 0.99
N LEU A 150 7.58 1.30 -0.16
CA LEU A 150 7.34 -0.13 -0.30
C LEU A 150 8.61 -0.95 -0.01
N GLU A 151 9.76 -0.54 -0.53
CA GLU A 151 11.06 -1.19 -0.27
C GLU A 151 11.38 -1.29 1.23
N LYS A 152 10.94 -0.31 2.02
CA LYS A 152 11.12 -0.27 3.48
C LYS A 152 10.04 -1.05 4.25
N SER A 153 9.01 -1.55 3.54
CA SER A 153 7.86 -2.21 4.18
C SER A 153 8.15 -3.68 4.45
N PRO A 154 7.64 -4.24 5.56
CA PRO A 154 7.87 -5.63 5.93
C PRO A 154 7.43 -6.61 4.85
N GLY A 155 8.32 -7.51 4.45
CA GLY A 155 8.05 -8.56 3.48
C GLY A 155 8.03 -8.11 2.03
N VAL A 156 8.19 -6.82 1.75
CA VAL A 156 8.26 -6.29 0.40
C VAL A 156 9.73 -6.23 -0.05
N SER A 157 9.99 -6.65 -1.27
CA SER A 157 11.28 -6.44 -1.96
C SER A 157 11.03 -5.93 -3.37
N VAL A 158 11.96 -5.14 -3.86
CA VAL A 158 11.96 -4.62 -5.23
C VAL A 158 13.20 -5.16 -5.92
N ASP A 159 13.03 -5.78 -7.08
CA ASP A 159 14.14 -6.36 -7.84
C ASP A 159 14.91 -5.31 -8.66
N LYS A 160 15.90 -5.77 -9.44
CA LYS A 160 16.72 -4.91 -10.31
C LYS A 160 15.92 -4.13 -11.35
N ASP A 161 14.79 -4.70 -11.80
CA ASP A 161 13.93 -4.13 -12.83
C ASP A 161 12.77 -3.32 -12.22
N GLY A 162 12.72 -3.24 -10.88
CA GLY A 162 11.69 -2.51 -10.15
C GLY A 162 10.43 -3.33 -9.88
N ASN A 163 10.40 -4.62 -10.19
CA ASN A 163 9.25 -5.47 -9.90
C ASN A 163 9.11 -5.71 -8.40
N ILE A 164 7.89 -5.65 -7.92
CA ILE A 164 7.58 -5.79 -6.51
C ILE A 164 7.29 -7.25 -6.19
N SER A 165 7.97 -7.76 -5.17
CA SER A 165 7.75 -9.09 -4.61
C SER A 165 7.28 -8.99 -3.17
N LEU A 166 6.45 -9.93 -2.73
CA LEU A 166 5.96 -10.02 -1.36
C LEU A 166 6.35 -11.36 -0.76
N LYS A 167 7.13 -11.32 0.33
CA LYS A 167 7.72 -12.51 0.99
C LYS A 167 8.48 -13.41 0.01
N GLY A 168 9.19 -12.81 -0.97
CA GLY A 168 9.94 -13.51 -2.01
C GLY A 168 9.10 -14.05 -3.19
N LYS A 169 7.80 -13.72 -3.25
CA LYS A 169 6.90 -14.11 -4.35
C LYS A 169 6.71 -12.93 -5.29
N ALA A 170 6.91 -13.12 -6.59
CA ALA A 170 6.61 -12.14 -7.63
C ALA A 170 5.10 -12.14 -7.99
N GLY A 171 4.65 -11.09 -8.67
CA GLY A 171 3.25 -10.95 -9.09
C GLY A 171 2.36 -10.36 -8.00
N VAL A 172 2.85 -9.34 -7.31
CA VAL A 172 2.09 -8.52 -6.37
C VAL A 172 1.25 -7.52 -7.14
N MET A 173 -0.01 -7.38 -6.75
CA MET A 173 -0.86 -6.31 -7.26
C MET A 173 -0.80 -5.10 -6.35
N VAL A 174 -0.58 -3.92 -6.94
CA VAL A 174 -0.59 -2.66 -6.20
C VAL A 174 -1.90 -1.92 -6.44
N PHE A 175 -2.51 -1.50 -5.35
CA PHE A 175 -3.76 -0.74 -5.30
C PHE A 175 -3.51 0.64 -4.74
N ILE A 176 -4.24 1.64 -5.21
CA ILE A 176 -4.32 2.96 -4.61
C ILE A 176 -5.75 3.21 -4.15
N ASP A 177 -5.95 3.45 -2.86
CA ASP A 177 -7.28 3.65 -2.26
C ASP A 177 -8.25 2.48 -2.47
N GLY A 178 -7.73 1.26 -2.61
CA GLY A 178 -8.50 0.07 -2.93
C GLY A 178 -8.85 -0.05 -4.41
N ARG A 179 -8.24 0.75 -5.26
CA ARG A 179 -8.24 0.67 -6.71
C ARG A 179 -6.88 0.19 -7.14
N PRO A 180 -6.74 -0.82 -7.96
CA PRO A 180 -5.46 -1.20 -8.51
C PRO A 180 -4.92 -0.10 -9.40
N THR A 181 -3.61 -0.11 -9.51
CA THR A 181 -2.89 0.81 -10.38
C THR A 181 -3.05 0.44 -11.84
N TYR A 182 -3.33 -0.84 -12.12
CA TYR A 182 -3.41 -1.45 -13.44
C TYR A 182 -2.10 -1.36 -14.25
N LEU A 183 -1.03 -1.20 -13.53
CA LEU A 183 0.32 -1.15 -14.05
C LEU A 183 1.09 -2.34 -13.55
N SER A 184 2.01 -2.82 -14.35
CA SER A 184 2.96 -3.87 -14.00
C SER A 184 4.37 -3.45 -14.41
N GLY A 185 5.38 -4.23 -14.05
CA GLY A 185 6.75 -4.00 -14.46
C GLY A 185 7.23 -2.56 -14.22
N GLN A 186 7.87 -2.00 -15.23
CA GLN A 186 8.47 -0.66 -15.18
C GLN A 186 7.44 0.45 -15.02
N ASP A 187 6.25 0.30 -15.59
CA ASP A 187 5.22 1.34 -15.54
C ASP A 187 4.64 1.51 -14.14
N LEU A 188 4.40 0.41 -13.45
CA LEU A 188 4.05 0.43 -12.02
C LEU A 188 5.17 1.09 -11.23
N THR A 189 6.40 0.72 -11.50
CA THR A 189 7.60 1.27 -10.86
C THR A 189 7.72 2.77 -11.11
N ASN A 190 7.55 3.21 -12.36
CA ASN A 190 7.59 4.63 -12.73
C ASN A 190 6.46 5.41 -12.07
N MET A 191 5.23 4.87 -12.06
CA MET A 191 4.11 5.49 -11.36
C MET A 191 4.39 5.61 -9.85
N LEU A 192 4.91 4.57 -9.21
CA LEU A 192 5.24 4.58 -7.79
C LEU A 192 6.41 5.50 -7.46
N ARG A 193 7.41 5.61 -8.34
CA ARG A 193 8.49 6.60 -8.25
C ARG A 193 7.96 8.04 -8.37
N ASN A 194 6.92 8.24 -9.16
CA ASN A 194 6.29 9.55 -9.33
C ASN A 194 5.29 9.90 -8.22
N MET A 195 4.80 8.92 -7.46
CA MET A 195 3.89 9.13 -6.34
C MET A 195 4.66 9.50 -5.08
N GLN A 196 4.40 10.68 -4.54
CA GLN A 196 5.09 11.17 -3.34
C GLN A 196 4.60 10.47 -2.07
N SER A 197 5.52 10.12 -1.17
CA SER A 197 5.20 9.50 0.13
C SER A 197 4.30 10.37 1.01
N ASN A 198 4.36 11.70 0.86
CA ASN A 198 3.49 12.61 1.60
C ASN A 198 2.00 12.53 1.19
N GLN A 199 1.70 11.92 0.03
CA GLN A 199 0.33 11.61 -0.42
C GLN A 199 -0.18 10.30 0.21
N VAL A 200 0.70 9.45 0.73
CA VAL A 200 0.37 8.15 1.31
C VAL A 200 0.05 8.29 2.80
N GLU A 201 -1.08 7.75 3.25
CA GLU A 201 -1.45 7.64 4.66
C GLU A 201 -0.86 6.36 5.25
N LEU A 202 -1.18 5.22 4.62
CA LEU A 202 -0.75 3.90 5.06
C LEU A 202 -0.72 2.91 3.88
N LEU A 203 -0.02 1.80 4.08
CA LEU A 203 -0.05 0.64 3.20
C LEU A 203 -0.79 -0.50 3.89
N GLU A 204 -1.65 -1.20 3.13
CA GLU A 204 -2.27 -2.47 3.56
C GLU A 204 -1.63 -3.58 2.73
N ILE A 205 -0.90 -4.48 3.37
CA ILE A 205 -0.21 -5.61 2.74
C ILE A 205 -1.01 -6.87 3.02
N MET A 206 -1.53 -7.52 1.97
CA MET A 206 -2.37 -8.71 2.03
C MET A 206 -1.75 -9.82 1.19
N THR A 207 -1.24 -10.88 1.79
CA THR A 207 -0.69 -12.04 1.07
C THR A 207 -1.78 -12.92 0.47
N ASN A 208 -2.90 -13.08 1.16
CA ASN A 208 -4.10 -13.75 0.67
C ASN A 208 -5.30 -12.79 0.79
N PRO A 209 -5.59 -11.95 -0.20
CA PRO A 209 -6.73 -11.02 -0.15
C PRO A 209 -8.08 -11.76 -0.15
N PRO A 210 -9.11 -11.27 0.56
CA PRO A 210 -10.47 -11.82 0.53
C PRO A 210 -11.10 -11.87 -0.88
N ALA A 211 -12.08 -12.75 -1.11
CA ALA A 211 -12.74 -13.01 -2.40
C ALA A 211 -13.36 -11.77 -3.07
N LYS A 212 -13.65 -10.70 -2.33
CA LYS A 212 -14.11 -9.41 -2.85
C LYS A 212 -13.06 -8.66 -3.70
N TYR A 213 -11.79 -9.00 -3.54
CA TYR A 213 -10.71 -8.52 -4.41
C TYR A 213 -10.60 -9.43 -5.63
N ASP A 214 -10.10 -8.90 -6.72
CA ASP A 214 -9.84 -9.69 -7.92
C ASP A 214 -8.89 -10.86 -7.59
N ALA A 215 -9.09 -11.99 -8.30
CA ALA A 215 -8.27 -13.17 -8.09
C ALA A 215 -6.82 -12.98 -8.56
N ALA A 216 -6.55 -11.93 -9.32
CA ALA A 216 -5.23 -11.55 -9.78
C ALA A 216 -4.27 -11.17 -8.64
N GLY A 217 -2.95 -11.31 -8.88
CA GLY A 217 -1.89 -11.09 -7.90
C GLY A 217 -1.61 -12.33 -7.06
N ASN A 218 -0.89 -13.27 -7.63
CA ASN A 218 -0.58 -14.57 -7.00
C ASN A 218 0.28 -14.44 -5.73
N ALA A 219 1.05 -13.38 -5.58
CA ALA A 219 1.80 -13.08 -4.35
C ALA A 219 1.01 -12.27 -3.32
N GLY A 220 -0.15 -11.73 -3.71
CA GLY A 220 -1.00 -10.92 -2.86
C GLY A 220 -1.24 -9.51 -3.39
N VAL A 221 -1.76 -8.66 -2.51
CA VAL A 221 -2.15 -7.28 -2.83
C VAL A 221 -1.49 -6.32 -1.85
N ILE A 222 -0.90 -5.24 -2.36
CA ILE A 222 -0.47 -4.07 -1.58
C ILE A 222 -1.40 -2.92 -1.92
N ASN A 223 -2.13 -2.41 -0.93
CA ASN A 223 -3.05 -1.31 -1.13
C ASN A 223 -2.53 -0.04 -0.48
N ILE A 224 -2.13 0.92 -1.29
CA ILE A 224 -1.67 2.25 -0.89
C ILE A 224 -2.88 3.10 -0.58
N LYS A 225 -3.07 3.48 0.69
CA LYS A 225 -4.11 4.41 1.12
C LYS A 225 -3.59 5.83 1.04
N THR A 226 -4.24 6.66 0.23
CA THR A 226 -3.91 8.08 0.17
C THR A 226 -4.55 8.85 1.32
N LYS A 227 -3.91 9.93 1.73
CA LYS A 227 -4.42 10.80 2.80
C LYS A 227 -5.78 11.38 2.44
N LYS A 228 -6.74 11.20 3.34
CA LYS A 228 -8.10 11.74 3.23
C LYS A 228 -8.40 12.61 4.43
N THR A 229 -8.82 13.81 4.19
CA THR A 229 -9.14 14.75 5.26
C THR A 229 -10.61 14.66 5.62
N LYS A 230 -10.90 14.39 6.90
CA LYS A 230 -12.27 14.28 7.46
C LYS A 230 -12.79 15.61 8.02
N VAL A 231 -12.21 16.74 7.64
CA VAL A 231 -12.49 18.06 8.21
C VAL A 231 -13.53 18.78 7.37
N PHE A 232 -14.57 19.29 8.01
CA PHE A 232 -15.50 20.26 7.40
C PHE A 232 -14.77 21.60 7.16
N GLY A 233 -15.10 22.30 6.09
CA GLY A 233 -14.42 23.52 5.68
C GLY A 233 -13.26 23.24 4.71
N PHE A 234 -12.35 24.19 4.62
CA PHE A 234 -11.20 24.14 3.72
C PHE A 234 -9.96 23.63 4.46
N ASN A 235 -9.28 22.69 3.88
CA ASN A 235 -8.04 22.13 4.43
C ASN A 235 -7.16 21.55 3.31
N GLY A 236 -5.87 21.45 3.58
CA GLY A 236 -4.92 20.89 2.61
C GLY A 236 -3.50 20.85 3.12
N SER A 237 -2.61 20.50 2.21
CA SER A 237 -1.16 20.54 2.43
C SER A 237 -0.42 20.85 1.14
N ALA A 238 0.62 21.66 1.26
CA ALA A 238 1.61 21.88 0.20
C ALA A 238 2.94 21.30 0.64
N SER A 239 3.66 20.66 -0.29
CA SER A 239 4.97 20.09 -0.03
C SER A 239 5.91 20.41 -1.17
N VAL A 240 7.17 20.68 -0.84
CA VAL A 240 8.28 20.81 -1.78
C VAL A 240 9.45 19.98 -1.28
N GLY A 241 10.18 19.38 -2.20
CA GLY A 241 11.34 18.57 -1.88
C GLY A 241 12.44 18.73 -2.93
N TYR A 242 13.66 18.79 -2.45
CA TYR A 242 14.86 18.79 -3.25
C TYR A 242 15.70 17.57 -2.88
N THR A 243 16.15 16.83 -3.89
CA THR A 243 17.02 15.67 -3.73
C THR A 243 18.30 15.91 -4.51
N GLN A 244 19.44 15.77 -3.83
CA GLN A 244 20.75 15.77 -4.43
C GLN A 244 21.34 14.36 -4.38
N ALA A 245 21.44 13.78 -5.56
CA ALA A 245 22.21 12.56 -5.83
C ALA A 245 23.40 12.94 -6.73
N VAL A 246 23.78 12.14 -7.71
CA VAL A 246 24.67 12.57 -8.81
C VAL A 246 23.99 13.70 -9.59
N TYR A 247 22.69 13.51 -9.88
CA TYR A 247 21.86 14.54 -10.49
C TYR A 247 20.82 15.04 -9.49
N ASN A 248 20.37 16.29 -9.68
CA ASN A 248 19.30 16.88 -8.88
C ASN A 248 17.92 16.37 -9.32
N ARG A 249 16.99 16.34 -8.35
CA ARG A 249 15.58 15.97 -8.53
C ARG A 249 14.69 16.88 -7.68
N PHE A 250 13.48 17.16 -8.17
CA PHE A 250 12.52 18.04 -7.48
C PHE A 250 11.18 17.34 -7.38
N ASN A 251 10.45 17.63 -6.33
CA ASN A 251 9.09 17.19 -6.16
C ASN A 251 8.23 18.25 -5.46
N GLU A 252 7.07 18.51 -6.01
CA GLU A 252 6.08 19.40 -5.43
C GLU A 252 4.70 18.74 -5.41
N SER A 253 3.92 19.03 -4.39
CA SER A 253 2.55 18.54 -4.34
C SER A 253 1.64 19.48 -3.57
N LEU A 254 0.40 19.58 -4.03
CA LEU A 254 -0.70 20.32 -3.42
C LEU A 254 -1.89 19.39 -3.25
N ASN A 255 -2.34 19.22 -2.01
CA ASN A 255 -3.55 18.49 -1.66
C ASN A 255 -4.57 19.46 -1.11
N LEU A 256 -5.78 19.44 -1.66
CA LEU A 256 -6.87 20.32 -1.27
C LEU A 256 -8.12 19.49 -0.96
N ASN A 257 -8.87 19.91 0.05
CA ASN A 257 -10.18 19.38 0.35
C ASN A 257 -11.08 20.50 0.87
N TYR A 258 -12.29 20.57 0.32
CA TYR A 258 -13.33 21.48 0.76
C TYR A 258 -14.63 20.73 0.97
N ARG A 259 -15.12 20.73 2.20
CA ARG A 259 -16.36 20.07 2.57
C ARG A 259 -17.34 21.07 3.18
N LYS A 260 -18.50 21.20 2.54
CA LYS A 260 -19.61 22.03 3.04
C LYS A 260 -20.93 21.33 2.77
N ASN A 261 -21.79 21.25 3.78
CA ASN A 261 -23.11 20.64 3.70
C ASN A 261 -23.08 19.23 3.07
N LYS A 262 -23.75 19.07 1.93
CA LYS A 262 -23.89 17.82 1.18
C LYS A 262 -22.77 17.56 0.16
N VAL A 263 -21.78 18.44 0.05
CA VAL A 263 -20.73 18.33 -0.98
C VAL A 263 -19.36 18.29 -0.34
N ASN A 264 -18.53 17.38 -0.82
CA ASN A 264 -17.11 17.29 -0.54
C ASN A 264 -16.32 17.32 -1.85
N LEU A 265 -15.57 18.40 -2.07
CA LEU A 265 -14.63 18.53 -3.20
C LEU A 265 -13.23 18.22 -2.71
N PHE A 266 -12.47 17.49 -3.50
CA PHE A 266 -11.08 17.20 -3.18
C PHE A 266 -10.24 17.13 -4.44
N GLY A 267 -8.98 17.50 -4.32
CA GLY A 267 -8.03 17.45 -5.41
C GLY A 267 -6.61 17.26 -4.92
N ASN A 268 -5.82 16.71 -5.82
CA ASN A 268 -4.37 16.58 -5.67
C ASN A 268 -3.73 17.00 -6.99
N LEU A 269 -2.69 17.81 -6.90
CA LEU A 269 -1.80 18.12 -8.00
C LEU A 269 -0.38 17.79 -7.55
N SER A 270 0.41 17.18 -8.40
CA SER A 270 1.83 16.96 -8.11
C SER A 270 2.68 17.03 -9.38
N HIS A 271 3.87 17.55 -9.18
CA HIS A 271 4.94 17.55 -10.18
C HIS A 271 6.15 16.84 -9.60
N ASN A 272 6.85 16.07 -10.41
CA ASN A 272 8.08 15.40 -10.06
C ASN A 272 9.05 15.46 -11.24
N TYR A 273 10.22 16.05 -11.04
CA TYR A 273 11.34 15.98 -11.97
C TYR A 273 12.30 14.89 -11.54
N ARG A 274 12.52 13.90 -12.40
CA ARG A 274 13.47 12.81 -12.21
C ARG A 274 14.69 13.00 -13.11
N ASN A 275 15.86 12.63 -12.60
CA ASN A 275 17.10 12.59 -13.34
C ASN A 275 18.03 11.62 -12.62
N ASN A 276 18.22 10.46 -13.19
CA ASN A 276 18.99 9.38 -12.58
C ASN A 276 19.79 8.61 -13.63
N PHE A 277 20.85 7.95 -13.19
CA PHE A 277 21.64 7.06 -14.02
C PHE A 277 21.67 5.64 -13.45
N GLN A 278 22.02 4.73 -14.34
CA GLN A 278 22.32 3.34 -14.06
C GLN A 278 23.50 2.92 -14.94
N VAL A 279 24.35 2.05 -14.40
CA VAL A 279 25.40 1.39 -15.16
C VAL A 279 25.14 -0.11 -15.09
N LEU A 280 25.21 -0.75 -16.23
CA LEU A 280 25.07 -2.19 -16.40
C LEU A 280 26.30 -2.73 -17.12
N GLU A 281 27.04 -3.60 -16.44
CA GLU A 281 28.19 -4.32 -16.98
C GLU A 281 27.79 -5.78 -17.16
N ILE A 282 28.05 -6.34 -18.35
CA ILE A 282 27.67 -7.72 -18.69
C ILE A 282 28.89 -8.43 -19.27
N ASN A 283 29.15 -9.64 -18.78
CA ASN A 283 30.11 -10.56 -19.36
C ASN A 283 29.40 -11.84 -19.75
N ARG A 284 29.52 -12.26 -21.00
CA ARG A 284 28.87 -13.43 -21.57
C ARG A 284 29.85 -14.28 -22.33
N LYS A 285 29.62 -15.59 -22.33
CA LYS A 285 30.29 -16.52 -23.23
C LYS A 285 29.28 -17.06 -24.22
N PHE A 286 29.66 -17.10 -25.48
CA PHE A 286 28.90 -17.75 -26.52
C PHE A 286 29.58 -19.08 -26.85
N PHE A 287 28.78 -20.14 -26.95
CA PHE A 287 29.27 -21.50 -27.15
C PHE A 287 28.79 -22.05 -28.48
N ASP A 288 29.57 -22.91 -29.09
CA ASP A 288 29.10 -23.78 -30.16
C ASP A 288 27.98 -24.69 -29.64
N ASN A 289 26.89 -24.77 -30.36
CA ASN A 289 25.73 -25.56 -29.93
C ASN A 289 25.98 -27.06 -29.92
N THR A 290 26.92 -27.53 -30.73
CA THR A 290 27.25 -28.96 -30.91
C THR A 290 28.44 -29.39 -30.03
N THR A 291 29.59 -28.67 -30.18
CA THR A 291 30.82 -29.03 -29.48
C THR A 291 30.89 -28.52 -28.06
N LYS A 292 30.09 -27.53 -27.74
CA LYS A 292 30.11 -26.78 -26.46
C LYS A 292 31.39 -26.00 -26.20
N ASP A 293 32.23 -25.83 -27.22
CA ASP A 293 33.41 -24.96 -27.13
C ASP A 293 33.03 -23.51 -27.08
N VAL A 294 33.83 -22.68 -26.39
CA VAL A 294 33.65 -21.23 -26.37
C VAL A 294 33.98 -20.68 -27.74
N LEU A 295 33.04 -19.99 -28.39
CA LEU A 295 33.19 -19.31 -29.65
C LEU A 295 33.69 -17.90 -29.48
N SER A 296 33.13 -17.15 -28.55
CA SER A 296 33.47 -15.75 -28.29
C SER A 296 33.22 -15.35 -26.84
N LEU A 297 33.99 -14.38 -26.37
CA LEU A 297 33.83 -13.65 -25.12
C LEU A 297 33.24 -12.29 -25.43
N PHE A 298 32.20 -11.95 -24.70
CA PHE A 298 31.46 -10.70 -24.89
C PHE A 298 31.49 -9.90 -23.58
N THR A 299 32.05 -8.71 -23.61
CA THR A 299 32.09 -7.78 -22.51
C THR A 299 31.36 -6.48 -22.88
N GLN A 300 30.43 -6.05 -22.07
CA GLN A 300 29.62 -4.87 -22.32
C GLN A 300 29.60 -3.97 -21.11
N SER A 301 29.75 -2.67 -21.31
CA SER A 301 29.48 -1.65 -20.31
C SER A 301 28.50 -0.64 -20.90
N THR A 302 27.34 -0.51 -20.26
CA THR A 302 26.26 0.39 -20.68
C THR A 302 25.97 1.41 -19.58
N ARG A 303 26.09 2.68 -19.91
CA ARG A 303 25.63 3.77 -19.05
C ARG A 303 24.29 4.28 -19.56
N MET A 304 23.30 4.25 -18.70
CA MET A 304 21.93 4.69 -18.96
C MET A 304 21.62 5.95 -18.16
N ARG A 305 20.88 6.88 -18.72
CA ARG A 305 20.35 8.07 -18.05
C ARG A 305 18.87 8.21 -18.39
N ASN A 306 18.06 8.38 -17.34
CA ASN A 306 16.62 8.59 -17.48
C ASN A 306 16.27 9.93 -16.84
N GLN A 307 15.73 10.86 -17.62
CA GLN A 307 15.28 12.16 -17.14
C GLN A 307 13.87 12.45 -17.65
N GLY A 308 13.09 13.20 -16.87
CA GLY A 308 11.74 13.57 -17.31
C GLY A 308 10.93 14.23 -16.21
N ASN A 309 9.80 14.75 -16.62
CA ASN A 309 8.82 15.36 -15.77
C ASN A 309 7.60 14.44 -15.63
N SER A 310 6.93 14.53 -14.52
CA SER A 310 5.64 13.86 -14.28
C SER A 310 4.67 14.85 -13.67
N TYR A 311 3.59 15.13 -14.35
CA TYR A 311 2.51 15.99 -13.90
C TYR A 311 1.30 15.12 -13.62
N ASN A 312 0.86 15.05 -12.35
CA ASN A 312 -0.27 14.23 -11.96
C ASN A 312 -1.39 15.13 -11.40
N GLY A 313 -2.61 14.86 -11.82
CA GLY A 313 -3.81 15.55 -11.37
C GLY A 313 -4.91 14.57 -10.98
N LYS A 314 -5.61 14.88 -9.89
CA LYS A 314 -6.81 14.16 -9.45
C LYS A 314 -7.80 15.16 -8.88
N LEU A 315 -9.02 15.13 -9.37
CA LEU A 315 -10.15 15.90 -8.86
C LEU A 315 -11.30 14.96 -8.54
N GLY A 316 -12.06 15.25 -7.51
CA GLY A 316 -13.23 14.44 -7.19
C GLY A 316 -14.26 15.23 -6.39
N MET A 317 -15.49 14.76 -6.49
CA MET A 317 -16.64 15.28 -5.77
C MET A 317 -17.42 14.11 -5.17
N ASP A 318 -17.77 14.22 -3.89
CA ASP A 318 -18.78 13.35 -3.26
C ASP A 318 -20.02 14.21 -2.94
N TYR A 319 -21.19 13.74 -3.38
CA TYR A 319 -22.48 14.33 -3.10
C TYR A 319 -23.26 13.44 -2.13
N PHE A 320 -23.49 13.93 -0.93
CA PHE A 320 -24.27 13.26 0.11
C PHE A 320 -25.75 13.60 -0.08
N ALA A 321 -26.47 12.85 -0.92
CA ALA A 321 -27.87 13.09 -1.27
C ALA A 321 -28.80 12.98 -0.06
N GLY A 322 -28.42 12.11 0.90
CA GLY A 322 -29.08 11.97 2.20
C GLY A 322 -28.10 11.43 3.24
N LYS A 323 -28.63 11.02 4.41
CA LYS A 323 -27.81 10.40 5.46
C LYS A 323 -27.20 9.06 5.01
N ASN A 324 -27.87 8.37 4.09
CA ASN A 324 -27.54 7.01 3.69
C ASN A 324 -27.02 6.86 2.26
N THR A 325 -27.14 7.92 1.42
CA THR A 325 -26.83 7.84 -0.01
C THR A 325 -25.70 8.80 -0.37
N THR A 326 -24.71 8.28 -1.06
CA THR A 326 -23.57 9.05 -1.59
C THR A 326 -23.35 8.72 -3.05
N PHE A 327 -23.25 9.74 -3.89
CA PHE A 327 -22.76 9.67 -5.26
C PHE A 327 -21.36 10.30 -5.30
N GLY A 328 -20.45 9.73 -6.04
CA GLY A 328 -19.12 10.27 -6.22
C GLY A 328 -18.68 10.24 -7.68
N ILE A 329 -17.94 11.24 -8.08
CA ILE A 329 -17.20 11.29 -9.33
C ILE A 329 -15.73 11.58 -9.04
N VAL A 330 -14.84 10.88 -9.73
CA VAL A 330 -13.40 11.12 -9.68
C VAL A 330 -12.86 11.16 -11.09
N VAL A 331 -12.12 12.21 -11.38
CA VAL A 331 -11.32 12.31 -12.61
C VAL A 331 -9.86 12.38 -12.18
N ASN A 332 -9.02 11.60 -12.84
CA ASN A 332 -7.58 11.62 -12.62
C ASN A 332 -6.84 11.47 -13.94
N GLY A 333 -5.64 12.00 -13.99
CA GLY A 333 -4.78 11.86 -15.13
C GLY A 333 -3.34 12.19 -14.82
N PHE A 334 -2.48 11.82 -15.74
CA PHE A 334 -1.07 12.22 -15.71
C PHE A 334 -0.52 12.43 -17.13
N ILE A 335 0.56 13.19 -17.20
CA ILE A 335 1.39 13.37 -18.41
C ILE A 335 2.84 13.23 -17.96
N ASN A 336 3.55 12.28 -18.54
CA ASN A 336 4.93 11.95 -18.18
C ASN A 336 5.85 12.04 -19.40
N PRO A 337 6.25 13.23 -19.88
CA PRO A 337 7.30 13.36 -20.87
C PRO A 337 8.65 13.01 -20.26
N GLY A 338 9.47 12.30 -21.03
CA GLY A 338 10.79 11.88 -20.59
C GLY A 338 11.71 11.54 -21.72
N GLU A 339 12.98 11.45 -21.41
CA GLU A 339 14.05 11.04 -22.29
C GLU A 339 14.88 9.95 -21.62
N PHE A 340 15.16 8.92 -22.39
CA PHE A 340 16.10 7.86 -22.03
C PHE A 340 17.28 7.90 -22.97
N ARG A 341 18.49 7.89 -22.44
CA ARG A 341 19.73 7.77 -23.21
C ARG A 341 20.56 6.62 -22.69
N SER A 342 21.09 5.79 -23.57
CA SER A 342 22.11 4.81 -23.22
C SER A 342 23.32 4.92 -24.16
N SER A 343 24.49 4.62 -23.59
CA SER A 343 25.74 4.50 -24.34
C SER A 343 26.38 3.20 -23.90
N SER A 344 26.60 2.29 -24.85
CA SER A 344 27.17 0.97 -24.64
C SER A 344 28.50 0.86 -25.39
N VAL A 345 29.51 0.34 -24.71
CA VAL A 345 30.75 -0.15 -25.33
C VAL A 345 30.75 -1.67 -25.18
N ILE A 346 30.92 -2.34 -26.31
CA ILE A 346 30.79 -3.79 -26.41
C ILE A 346 32.03 -4.34 -27.09
N ASP A 347 32.78 -5.16 -26.37
CA ASP A 347 33.97 -5.84 -26.85
C ASP A 347 33.66 -7.32 -27.12
N ILE A 348 33.98 -7.77 -28.31
CA ILE A 348 33.85 -9.18 -28.71
C ILE A 348 35.26 -9.71 -28.96
N ALA A 349 35.68 -10.67 -28.11
CA ALA A 349 36.99 -11.31 -28.16
C ALA A 349 36.87 -12.80 -28.54
N ASN A 350 37.95 -13.36 -29.05
CA ASN A 350 38.06 -14.81 -29.27
C ASN A 350 38.24 -15.56 -27.93
N PRO A 351 38.23 -16.93 -27.94
CA PRO A 351 38.40 -17.70 -26.69
C PRO A 351 39.71 -17.45 -25.94
N SER A 352 40.75 -16.98 -26.62
CA SER A 352 42.04 -16.57 -26.04
C SER A 352 42.03 -15.14 -25.48
N ASN A 353 40.87 -14.51 -25.39
CA ASN A 353 40.68 -13.13 -24.93
C ASN A 353 41.37 -12.05 -25.78
N VAL A 354 41.55 -12.32 -27.07
CA VAL A 354 42.06 -11.32 -28.02
C VAL A 354 40.87 -10.61 -28.67
N LEU A 355 40.82 -9.28 -28.52
CA LEU A 355 39.76 -8.44 -29.10
C LEU A 355 39.69 -8.65 -30.62
N GLN A 356 38.50 -8.95 -31.11
CA GLN A 356 38.23 -9.12 -32.55
C GLN A 356 37.47 -7.92 -33.09
N ARG A 357 36.52 -7.44 -32.33
CA ARG A 357 35.64 -6.31 -32.72
C ARG A 357 35.16 -5.54 -31.50
N GLN A 358 35.07 -4.24 -31.63
CA GLN A 358 34.39 -3.38 -30.69
C GLN A 358 33.15 -2.77 -31.36
N THR A 359 32.04 -2.69 -30.67
CA THR A 359 30.84 -1.97 -31.09
C THR A 359 30.53 -0.88 -30.08
N VAL A 360 30.30 0.33 -30.55
CA VAL A 360 29.79 1.44 -29.73
C VAL A 360 28.37 1.73 -30.16
N SER A 361 27.44 1.54 -29.25
CA SER A 361 26.01 1.77 -29.47
C SER A 361 25.54 2.98 -28.67
N GLY A 362 24.88 3.93 -29.33
CA GLY A 362 24.14 5.02 -28.71
C GLY A 362 22.65 4.84 -28.94
N ASN A 363 21.86 4.87 -27.87
CA ASN A 363 20.40 4.83 -27.95
C ASN A 363 19.83 6.07 -27.28
N MET A 364 18.98 6.79 -28.02
CA MET A 364 18.18 7.91 -27.52
C MET A 364 16.70 7.62 -27.75
N SER A 365 15.90 7.79 -26.72
CA SER A 365 14.47 7.54 -26.78
C SER A 365 13.72 8.68 -26.12
N GLU A 366 12.81 9.30 -26.85
CA GLU A 366 11.87 10.29 -26.32
C GLU A 366 10.52 9.62 -26.10
N GLN A 367 10.00 9.77 -24.89
CA GLN A 367 8.82 9.05 -24.43
C GLN A 367 7.81 10.03 -23.86
N GLU A 368 6.56 9.88 -24.22
CA GLU A 368 5.48 10.57 -23.56
C GLU A 368 4.37 9.58 -23.22
N TRP A 369 4.01 9.56 -21.95
CA TRP A 369 2.94 8.71 -21.45
C TRP A 369 1.85 9.54 -20.82
N LYS A 370 0.61 9.39 -21.34
CA LYS A 370 -0.59 10.09 -20.90
C LYS A 370 -1.60 9.12 -20.35
N HIS A 371 -2.29 9.51 -19.32
CA HIS A 371 -3.41 8.78 -18.75
C HIS A 371 -4.57 9.70 -18.47
N PHE A 372 -5.77 9.25 -18.78
CA PHE A 372 -7.03 9.84 -18.35
C PHE A 372 -7.91 8.74 -17.76
N GLY A 373 -8.47 8.98 -16.58
CA GLY A 373 -9.38 8.08 -15.91
C GLY A 373 -10.56 8.78 -15.27
N THR A 374 -11.72 8.18 -15.36
CA THR A 374 -12.92 8.62 -14.64
C THR A 374 -13.58 7.44 -13.92
N ASN A 375 -14.12 7.71 -12.74
CA ASN A 375 -14.88 6.74 -11.94
C ASN A 375 -16.16 7.41 -11.45
N LEU A 376 -17.27 6.78 -11.72
CA LEU A 376 -18.56 7.10 -11.10
C LEU A 376 -18.81 6.05 -10.02
N ASN A 377 -19.15 6.50 -8.82
CA ASN A 377 -19.41 5.59 -7.72
C ASN A 377 -20.70 5.96 -6.97
N PHE A 378 -21.38 4.93 -6.54
CA PHE A 378 -22.62 5.00 -5.78
C PHE A 378 -22.50 4.15 -4.52
N ARG A 379 -23.02 4.67 -3.39
CA ARG A 379 -23.14 3.94 -2.13
C ARG A 379 -24.48 4.27 -1.48
N HIS A 380 -25.23 3.23 -1.12
CA HIS A 380 -26.45 3.37 -0.34
C HIS A 380 -26.46 2.41 0.85
N VAL A 381 -26.61 2.97 2.05
CA VAL A 381 -26.79 2.21 3.28
C VAL A 381 -28.30 1.99 3.47
N LEU A 382 -28.73 0.73 3.40
CA LEU A 382 -30.12 0.34 3.36
C LEU A 382 -30.78 0.43 4.75
N ASP A 383 -30.01 0.18 5.83
CA ASP A 383 -30.50 0.21 7.21
C ASP A 383 -29.43 0.59 8.23
N THR A 384 -29.80 0.65 9.50
CA THR A 384 -28.90 0.99 10.60
C THR A 384 -27.94 -0.14 11.00
N THR A 385 -28.12 -1.35 10.51
CA THR A 385 -27.25 -2.49 10.79
C THR A 385 -25.97 -2.46 9.94
N GLY A 386 -25.90 -1.60 8.93
CA GLY A 386 -24.79 -1.50 7.99
C GLY A 386 -24.96 -2.32 6.72
N LYS A 387 -26.21 -2.73 6.42
CA LYS A 387 -26.57 -3.31 5.13
C LYS A 387 -26.38 -2.27 4.04
N GLU A 388 -25.60 -2.59 3.01
CA GLU A 388 -25.26 -1.61 1.97
C GLU A 388 -25.14 -2.22 0.58
N ILE A 389 -25.47 -1.42 -0.39
CA ILE A 389 -25.19 -1.69 -1.81
C ILE A 389 -24.27 -0.59 -2.33
N THR A 390 -23.40 -0.99 -3.23
CA THR A 390 -22.48 -0.06 -3.86
C THR A 390 -22.23 -0.45 -5.31
N ALA A 391 -22.04 0.55 -6.17
CA ALA A 391 -21.71 0.37 -7.57
C ALA A 391 -20.55 1.28 -7.98
N ASP A 392 -19.74 0.81 -8.90
CA ASP A 392 -18.64 1.54 -9.51
C ASP A 392 -18.68 1.34 -11.03
N LEU A 393 -18.47 2.43 -11.78
CA LEU A 393 -18.23 2.43 -13.22
C LEU A 393 -16.92 3.15 -13.48
N ASP A 394 -16.02 2.48 -14.19
CA ASP A 394 -14.69 3.01 -14.48
C ASP A 394 -14.47 3.07 -16.01
N TYR A 395 -13.88 4.16 -16.46
CA TYR A 395 -13.29 4.33 -17.79
C TYR A 395 -11.85 4.82 -17.65
N LEU A 396 -10.92 4.17 -18.33
CA LEU A 396 -9.51 4.51 -18.29
C LEU A 396 -8.94 4.43 -19.71
N ARG A 397 -8.11 5.43 -20.04
CA ARG A 397 -7.37 5.50 -21.30
C ARG A 397 -5.92 5.81 -21.01
N TYR A 398 -5.05 5.06 -21.63
CA TYR A 398 -3.61 5.29 -21.66
C TYR A 398 -3.18 5.46 -23.11
N ASP A 399 -2.38 6.48 -23.36
CA ASP A 399 -1.73 6.74 -24.66
C ASP A 399 -0.25 6.89 -24.39
N ALA A 400 0.56 6.08 -25.06
CA ALA A 400 2.01 6.16 -25.03
C ALA A 400 2.55 6.44 -26.43
N THR A 401 3.57 7.25 -26.49
CA THR A 401 4.43 7.41 -27.67
C THR A 401 5.87 7.20 -27.22
N ASN A 402 6.63 6.48 -28.03
CA ASN A 402 8.05 6.28 -27.82
C ASN A 402 8.74 6.38 -29.18
N THR A 403 9.60 7.39 -29.38
CA THR A 403 10.46 7.51 -30.54
C THR A 403 11.87 7.14 -30.13
N GLN A 404 12.50 6.24 -30.88
CA GLN A 404 13.81 5.70 -30.58
C GLN A 404 14.77 5.92 -31.75
N GLU A 405 15.99 6.32 -31.44
CA GLU A 405 17.12 6.33 -32.36
C GLU A 405 18.25 5.49 -31.79
N LEU A 406 18.61 4.41 -32.46
CA LEU A 406 19.72 3.53 -32.10
C LEU A 406 20.79 3.59 -33.20
N ILE A 407 21.99 4.04 -32.84
CA ILE A 407 23.13 4.13 -33.73
C ILE A 407 24.22 3.16 -33.27
N ASN A 408 24.71 2.30 -34.17
CA ASN A 408 25.78 1.35 -33.89
C ASN A 408 26.98 1.65 -34.77
N SER A 409 28.15 1.82 -34.17
CA SER A 409 29.45 1.99 -34.86
C SER A 409 30.36 0.80 -34.56
N TYR A 410 31.07 0.31 -35.56
CA TYR A 410 31.82 -0.92 -35.50
C TYR A 410 33.29 -0.69 -35.76
N PHE A 411 34.17 -1.23 -34.91
CA PHE A 411 35.61 -1.03 -34.97
C PHE A 411 36.32 -2.38 -34.89
N ASN A 412 37.49 -2.47 -35.52
CA ASN A 412 38.37 -3.61 -35.37
C ASN A 412 39.20 -3.54 -34.07
N ASN A 413 40.09 -4.50 -33.87
CA ASN A 413 40.94 -4.63 -32.69
C ASN A 413 41.99 -3.48 -32.53
N VAL A 414 42.20 -2.65 -33.54
CA VAL A 414 43.06 -1.47 -33.49
C VAL A 414 42.32 -0.15 -33.52
N GLY A 415 40.99 -0.20 -33.35
CA GLY A 415 40.12 0.98 -33.28
C GLY A 415 39.78 1.60 -34.63
N ALA A 416 40.07 0.96 -35.75
CA ALA A 416 39.68 1.45 -37.07
C ALA A 416 38.24 1.02 -37.41
N PRO A 417 37.41 1.90 -38.02
CA PRO A 417 36.07 1.55 -38.48
C PRO A 417 36.08 0.41 -39.50
N ILE A 418 35.22 -0.60 -39.32
CA ILE A 418 35.07 -1.75 -40.21
C ILE A 418 33.81 -1.69 -41.07
N PHE A 419 32.78 -1.01 -40.56
CA PHE A 419 31.53 -0.79 -41.28
C PHE A 419 31.06 0.65 -41.10
N ARG A 420 30.19 1.09 -42.02
CA ARG A 420 29.44 2.34 -41.78
C ARG A 420 28.52 2.14 -40.59
N PRO A 421 28.29 3.15 -39.74
CA PRO A 421 27.30 3.06 -38.68
C PRO A 421 25.93 2.64 -39.24
N ASP A 422 25.23 1.77 -38.57
CA ASP A 422 23.84 1.51 -38.85
C ASP A 422 22.96 2.31 -37.90
N THR A 423 21.83 2.77 -38.40
CA THR A 423 20.87 3.54 -37.63
C THR A 423 19.51 2.87 -37.73
N LEU A 424 18.91 2.57 -36.57
CA LEU A 424 17.55 2.09 -36.46
C LEU A 424 16.69 3.19 -35.84
N LEU A 425 15.63 3.60 -36.53
CA LEU A 425 14.64 4.54 -36.03
C LEU A 425 13.37 3.78 -35.65
N GLY A 426 12.87 4.00 -34.45
CA GLY A 426 11.64 3.39 -33.95
C GLY A 426 10.56 4.43 -33.68
N ASN A 427 9.33 4.12 -34.04
CA ASN A 427 8.12 4.84 -33.60
C ASN A 427 7.11 3.84 -33.06
N LEU A 428 6.85 3.88 -31.74
CA LEU A 428 6.19 2.83 -30.99
C LEU A 428 4.96 3.38 -30.25
N PRO A 429 3.90 3.85 -30.96
CA PRO A 429 2.68 4.28 -30.32
C PRO A 429 1.90 3.08 -29.74
N GLN A 430 1.32 3.30 -28.55
CA GLN A 430 0.45 2.31 -27.91
C GLN A 430 -0.75 3.00 -27.27
N GLN A 431 -1.92 2.37 -27.36
CA GLN A 431 -3.13 2.83 -26.70
C GLN A 431 -3.79 1.68 -25.93
N ILE A 432 -4.25 1.96 -24.71
CA ILE A 432 -4.99 1.00 -23.90
C ILE A 432 -6.28 1.65 -23.39
N LYS A 433 -7.40 0.99 -23.60
CA LYS A 433 -8.74 1.40 -23.12
C LYS A 433 -9.28 0.33 -22.18
N ILE A 434 -9.81 0.76 -21.04
CA ILE A 434 -10.38 -0.13 -20.02
C ILE A 434 -11.75 0.39 -19.60
N TYR A 435 -12.75 -0.48 -19.64
CA TYR A 435 -14.09 -0.26 -19.13
C TYR A 435 -14.37 -1.28 -18.04
N SER A 436 -14.93 -0.85 -16.91
CA SER A 436 -15.28 -1.79 -15.84
C SER A 436 -16.57 -1.35 -15.14
N ALA A 437 -17.38 -2.34 -14.78
CA ALA A 437 -18.57 -2.17 -13.96
C ALA A 437 -18.53 -3.18 -12.81
N LYS A 438 -18.81 -2.70 -11.58
CA LYS A 438 -18.81 -3.53 -10.37
C LYS A 438 -19.97 -3.16 -9.46
N VAL A 439 -20.63 -4.18 -8.88
CA VAL A 439 -21.66 -4.02 -7.85
C VAL A 439 -21.33 -4.93 -6.68
N ASP A 440 -21.37 -4.38 -5.46
CA ASP A 440 -21.17 -5.13 -4.24
C ASP A 440 -22.35 -4.93 -3.28
N TYR A 441 -22.72 -6.00 -2.59
CA TYR A 441 -23.74 -6.04 -1.57
C TYR A 441 -23.15 -6.56 -0.25
N VAL A 442 -23.47 -5.90 0.85
CA VAL A 442 -23.05 -6.28 2.21
C VAL A 442 -24.30 -6.47 3.06
N GLN A 443 -24.42 -7.66 3.65
CA GLN A 443 -25.48 -8.04 4.59
C GLN A 443 -24.87 -8.36 5.94
N PRO A 444 -24.88 -7.46 6.93
CA PRO A 444 -24.67 -7.81 8.31
C PRO A 444 -25.79 -8.72 8.81
N MET A 445 -25.43 -9.72 9.61
CA MET A 445 -26.35 -10.74 10.12
C MET A 445 -26.27 -10.80 11.64
N LYS A 446 -27.20 -11.51 12.27
CA LYS A 446 -27.21 -11.72 13.73
C LYS A 446 -25.92 -12.38 14.23
N LYS A 447 -25.55 -12.14 15.49
CA LYS A 447 -24.35 -12.68 16.15
C LYS A 447 -23.03 -12.34 15.43
N GLY A 448 -22.94 -11.13 14.85
CA GLY A 448 -21.71 -10.63 14.23
C GLY A 448 -21.32 -11.31 12.92
N ALA A 449 -22.19 -12.11 12.33
CA ALA A 449 -21.96 -12.68 11.01
C ALA A 449 -22.17 -11.62 9.92
N LYS A 450 -21.47 -11.77 8.79
CA LYS A 450 -21.58 -10.87 7.62
C LYS A 450 -21.46 -11.67 6.34
N LEU A 451 -22.39 -11.43 5.42
CA LEU A 451 -22.36 -11.90 4.04
C LEU A 451 -21.98 -10.73 3.12
N GLU A 452 -21.03 -10.93 2.20
CA GLU A 452 -20.69 -10.01 1.13
C GLU A 452 -20.82 -10.77 -0.18
N ALA A 453 -21.46 -10.17 -1.19
CA ALA A 453 -21.58 -10.72 -2.54
C ALA A 453 -21.38 -9.61 -3.57
N GLY A 454 -20.91 -9.94 -4.76
CA GLY A 454 -20.76 -8.95 -5.82
C GLY A 454 -20.51 -9.54 -7.18
N LEU A 455 -20.72 -8.69 -8.17
CA LEU A 455 -20.51 -8.97 -9.59
C LEU A 455 -19.56 -7.93 -10.17
N LYS A 456 -18.73 -8.35 -11.11
CA LYS A 456 -17.85 -7.47 -11.88
C LYS A 456 -17.80 -7.91 -13.32
N THR A 457 -17.74 -6.94 -14.23
CA THR A 457 -17.38 -7.15 -15.62
C THR A 457 -16.37 -6.10 -16.05
N SER A 458 -15.44 -6.47 -16.92
CA SER A 458 -14.47 -5.55 -17.50
C SER A 458 -14.17 -5.91 -18.95
N PHE A 459 -13.84 -4.90 -19.73
CA PHE A 459 -13.37 -4.99 -21.10
C PHE A 459 -12.10 -4.15 -21.25
N VAL A 460 -11.08 -4.76 -21.85
CA VAL A 460 -9.78 -4.12 -22.14
C VAL A 460 -9.48 -4.28 -23.62
N GLN A 461 -9.01 -3.21 -24.24
CA GLN A 461 -8.46 -3.22 -25.59
C GLN A 461 -7.08 -2.56 -25.56
N THR A 462 -6.09 -3.25 -26.08
CA THR A 462 -4.71 -2.74 -26.29
C THR A 462 -4.45 -2.74 -27.78
N ASP A 463 -3.97 -1.62 -28.27
CA ASP A 463 -3.54 -1.42 -29.66
C ASP A 463 -2.11 -0.88 -29.65
N ALA A 464 -1.17 -1.64 -30.20
CA ALA A 464 0.26 -1.34 -30.19
C ALA A 464 0.85 -1.52 -31.58
N ASN A 465 1.39 -0.44 -32.13
CA ASN A 465 1.90 -0.40 -33.49
C ASN A 465 3.38 0.03 -33.50
N ALA A 466 4.30 -0.91 -33.58
CA ALA A 466 5.73 -0.64 -33.68
C ALA A 466 6.18 -0.51 -35.14
N ILE A 467 6.75 0.61 -35.45
CA ILE A 467 7.26 0.95 -36.77
C ILE A 467 8.75 1.18 -36.64
N TYR A 468 9.54 0.33 -37.29
CA TYR A 468 11.00 0.47 -37.38
C TYR A 468 11.43 0.79 -38.81
N ASP A 469 12.32 1.77 -38.94
CA ASP A 469 12.97 2.15 -40.17
C ASP A 469 14.49 2.08 -40.00
N THR A 470 15.20 1.54 -40.97
CA THR A 470 16.67 1.46 -40.99
C THR A 470 17.21 2.42 -42.02
N VAL A 471 18.29 3.11 -41.67
CA VAL A 471 19.02 3.96 -42.64
C VAL A 471 20.09 3.11 -43.35
N LEU A 472 19.90 2.82 -44.64
CA LEU A 472 20.84 2.09 -45.49
C LEU A 472 21.34 3.01 -46.57
N ASN A 473 22.63 3.25 -46.63
CA ASN A 473 23.29 4.13 -47.63
C ASN A 473 22.71 5.56 -47.68
N GLY A 474 22.30 6.07 -46.49
CA GLY A 474 21.67 7.39 -46.37
C GLY A 474 20.19 7.44 -46.76
N GLN A 475 19.58 6.31 -47.11
CA GLN A 475 18.17 6.22 -47.45
C GLN A 475 17.40 5.52 -46.32
N LEU A 476 16.26 6.07 -45.91
CA LEU A 476 15.35 5.51 -44.98
C LEU A 476 14.58 4.34 -45.63
N ARG A 477 14.59 3.16 -44.98
CA ARG A 477 13.88 1.97 -45.45
C ARG A 477 13.14 1.31 -44.32
N ARG A 478 11.86 0.99 -44.55
CA ARG A 478 11.04 0.26 -43.61
C ARG A 478 11.66 -1.11 -43.28
N ASP A 479 11.87 -1.38 -41.97
CA ASP A 479 12.26 -2.70 -41.48
C ASP A 479 11.00 -3.52 -41.15
N VAL A 480 10.53 -4.26 -42.16
CA VAL A 480 9.31 -5.08 -42.01
C VAL A 480 9.50 -6.27 -41.06
N GLY A 481 10.75 -6.70 -40.86
CA GLY A 481 11.05 -7.81 -39.94
C GLY A 481 10.98 -7.42 -38.45
N ARG A 482 11.15 -6.09 -38.17
CA ARG A 482 11.02 -5.55 -36.81
C ARG A 482 9.71 -4.79 -36.58
N SER A 483 9.06 -4.32 -37.66
CA SER A 483 7.77 -3.61 -37.55
C SER A 483 6.63 -4.59 -37.32
N ASN A 484 5.68 -4.18 -36.47
CA ASN A 484 4.61 -5.06 -36.02
C ASN A 484 3.40 -4.25 -35.53
N HIS A 485 2.19 -4.71 -35.82
CA HIS A 485 0.95 -4.13 -35.31
C HIS A 485 0.13 -5.21 -34.60
N PHE A 486 -0.02 -5.09 -33.26
CA PHE A 486 -0.68 -6.06 -32.41
C PHE A 486 -1.88 -5.46 -31.67
N VAL A 487 -3.04 -6.11 -31.78
CA VAL A 487 -4.28 -5.76 -31.07
C VAL A 487 -4.66 -6.90 -30.14
N TYR A 488 -4.93 -6.56 -28.90
CA TYR A 488 -5.37 -7.52 -27.88
C TYR A 488 -6.63 -7.04 -27.20
N GLU A 489 -7.62 -7.91 -27.11
CA GLU A 489 -8.90 -7.68 -26.45
C GLU A 489 -9.14 -8.72 -25.37
N GLU A 490 -9.62 -8.29 -24.20
CA GLU A 490 -9.92 -9.19 -23.10
C GLU A 490 -11.18 -8.77 -22.36
N GLN A 491 -11.99 -9.77 -22.02
CA GLN A 491 -13.18 -9.63 -21.19
C GLN A 491 -13.04 -10.52 -19.97
N ILE A 492 -13.34 -9.96 -18.78
CA ILE A 492 -13.35 -10.72 -17.52
C ILE A 492 -14.69 -10.50 -16.83
N HIS A 493 -15.41 -11.60 -16.61
CA HIS A 493 -16.66 -11.63 -15.86
C HIS A 493 -16.43 -12.36 -14.55
N ALA A 494 -16.87 -11.77 -13.44
CA ALA A 494 -16.63 -12.33 -12.11
C ALA A 494 -17.83 -12.22 -11.20
N ALA A 495 -18.05 -13.27 -10.39
CA ALA A 495 -19.00 -13.29 -9.30
C ALA A 495 -18.32 -13.78 -8.03
N TYR A 496 -18.66 -13.20 -6.87
CA TYR A 496 -18.10 -13.67 -5.62
C TYR A 496 -19.12 -13.66 -4.48
N VAL A 497 -18.88 -14.55 -3.51
CA VAL A 497 -19.54 -14.56 -2.22
C VAL A 497 -18.48 -14.70 -1.13
N ASN A 498 -18.65 -13.99 0.00
CA ASN A 498 -17.76 -14.04 1.14
C ASN A 498 -18.59 -14.01 2.43
N TYR A 499 -18.41 -15.01 3.29
CA TYR A 499 -19.10 -15.12 4.56
C TYR A 499 -18.08 -15.06 5.70
N SER A 500 -18.32 -14.21 6.68
CA SER A 500 -17.49 -14.09 7.88
C SER A 500 -18.33 -14.15 9.13
N LYS A 501 -17.83 -14.83 10.20
CA LYS A 501 -18.54 -15.00 11.46
C LYS A 501 -17.57 -15.15 12.63
N GLN A 502 -17.92 -14.51 13.75
CA GLN A 502 -17.39 -14.88 15.06
C GLN A 502 -18.16 -16.12 15.56
N ILE A 503 -17.51 -17.28 15.49
CA ILE A 503 -18.13 -18.59 15.84
C ILE A 503 -18.28 -18.71 17.37
N SER A 504 -17.23 -18.26 18.09
CA SER A 504 -17.20 -18.22 19.57
C SER A 504 -16.26 -17.06 20.01
N PRO A 505 -16.15 -16.76 21.32
CA PRO A 505 -15.19 -15.76 21.81
C PRO A 505 -13.73 -16.03 21.40
N LYS A 506 -13.39 -17.30 21.13
CA LYS A 506 -12.04 -17.73 20.73
C LYS A 506 -11.88 -17.97 19.24
N TRP A 507 -12.95 -18.27 18.51
CA TRP A 507 -12.92 -18.67 17.12
C TRP A 507 -13.65 -17.69 16.21
N SER A 508 -13.01 -17.25 15.17
CA SER A 508 -13.63 -16.54 14.05
C SER A 508 -13.19 -17.15 12.72
N GLY A 509 -14.05 -17.06 11.73
CA GLY A 509 -13.79 -17.63 10.40
C GLY A 509 -14.35 -16.76 9.30
N GLN A 510 -13.73 -16.90 8.12
CA GLN A 510 -14.19 -16.29 6.89
C GLN A 510 -13.94 -17.26 5.74
N LEU A 511 -14.98 -17.46 4.93
CA LEU A 511 -14.95 -18.28 3.73
C LEU A 511 -15.36 -17.41 2.55
N GLY A 512 -14.60 -17.47 1.47
CA GLY A 512 -14.91 -16.74 0.24
C GLY A 512 -14.75 -17.65 -0.97
N LEU A 513 -15.59 -17.46 -1.95
CA LEU A 513 -15.50 -18.10 -3.25
C LEU A 513 -15.71 -17.05 -4.34
N ARG A 514 -14.84 -17.05 -5.33
CA ARG A 514 -14.95 -16.21 -6.51
C ARG A 514 -14.82 -17.06 -7.76
N LEU A 515 -15.71 -16.85 -8.70
CA LEU A 515 -15.67 -17.38 -10.07
C LEU A 515 -15.21 -16.26 -11.00
N GLU A 516 -14.25 -16.53 -11.88
CA GLU A 516 -13.87 -15.63 -12.96
C GLU A 516 -13.87 -16.39 -14.29
N GLN A 517 -14.54 -15.83 -15.31
CA GLN A 517 -14.43 -16.23 -16.70
C GLN A 517 -13.63 -15.16 -17.45
N THR A 518 -12.66 -15.59 -18.25
CA THR A 518 -11.83 -14.75 -19.09
C THR A 518 -11.96 -15.18 -20.54
N VAL A 519 -12.31 -14.22 -21.41
CA VAL A 519 -12.31 -14.39 -22.86
C VAL A 519 -11.30 -13.39 -23.43
N ALA A 520 -10.31 -13.86 -24.17
CA ALA A 520 -9.26 -13.02 -24.73
C ALA A 520 -9.02 -13.36 -26.21
N LYS A 521 -8.69 -12.34 -27.00
CA LYS A 521 -8.35 -12.44 -28.42
C LYS A 521 -7.13 -11.57 -28.71
N GLY A 522 -6.09 -12.15 -29.28
CA GLY A 522 -4.94 -11.44 -29.82
C GLY A 522 -4.90 -11.54 -31.35
N GLN A 523 -4.55 -10.41 -32.00
CA GLN A 523 -4.45 -10.30 -33.44
C GLN A 523 -3.16 -9.62 -33.81
N GLN A 524 -2.31 -10.32 -34.52
CA GLN A 524 -1.08 -9.79 -35.11
C GLN A 524 -1.41 -9.35 -36.54
N LEU A 525 -1.66 -8.06 -36.74
CA LEU A 525 -2.15 -7.53 -38.02
C LEU A 525 -1.11 -7.54 -39.13
N THR A 526 0.19 -7.58 -38.79
CA THR A 526 1.28 -7.64 -39.78
C THR A 526 1.44 -9.04 -40.38
N THR A 527 1.32 -10.09 -39.55
CA THR A 527 1.47 -11.49 -39.99
C THR A 527 0.14 -12.20 -40.25
N GLY A 528 -0.97 -11.63 -39.78
CA GLY A 528 -2.30 -12.24 -39.84
C GLY A 528 -2.55 -13.31 -38.76
N GLU A 529 -1.61 -13.56 -37.88
CA GLU A 529 -1.76 -14.54 -36.78
C GLU A 529 -2.80 -14.08 -35.77
N THR A 530 -3.62 -15.02 -35.32
CA THR A 530 -4.64 -14.78 -34.29
C THR A 530 -4.62 -15.89 -33.25
N PHE A 531 -4.93 -15.55 -31.99
CA PHE A 531 -5.21 -16.53 -30.96
C PHE A 531 -6.39 -16.13 -30.13
N THR A 532 -7.11 -17.12 -29.58
CA THR A 532 -8.23 -16.94 -28.66
C THR A 532 -8.02 -17.79 -27.42
N ARG A 533 -8.55 -17.31 -26.29
CA ARG A 533 -8.56 -18.02 -25.01
C ARG A 533 -9.90 -17.81 -24.33
N ASP A 534 -10.51 -18.89 -23.85
CA ASP A 534 -11.71 -18.86 -23.03
C ASP A 534 -11.54 -19.87 -21.90
N TYR A 535 -11.61 -19.38 -20.65
CA TYR A 535 -11.51 -20.23 -19.48
C TYR A 535 -12.24 -19.65 -18.27
N ALA A 536 -12.85 -20.53 -17.48
CA ALA A 536 -13.50 -20.22 -16.20
C ALA A 536 -12.74 -20.87 -15.04
N GLN A 537 -12.52 -20.13 -13.94
CA GLN A 537 -11.74 -20.59 -12.81
C GLN A 537 -12.37 -20.19 -11.47
N LEU A 538 -12.27 -21.08 -10.48
CA LEU A 538 -12.71 -20.85 -9.11
C LEU A 538 -11.53 -20.45 -8.21
N PHE A 539 -11.75 -19.45 -7.35
CA PHE A 539 -10.76 -18.88 -6.43
C PHE A 539 -11.32 -18.89 -5.00
N PRO A 540 -11.16 -20.02 -4.27
CA PRO A 540 -11.54 -20.11 -2.88
C PRO A 540 -10.54 -19.34 -1.99
N THR A 541 -11.07 -18.77 -0.89
CA THR A 541 -10.31 -18.15 0.20
C THR A 541 -10.86 -18.61 1.55
N VAL A 542 -9.97 -18.95 2.48
CA VAL A 542 -10.31 -19.41 3.82
C VAL A 542 -9.44 -18.69 4.83
N TYR A 543 -10.07 -18.19 5.90
CA TYR A 543 -9.38 -17.65 7.07
C TYR A 543 -10.00 -18.26 8.33
N VAL A 544 -9.17 -18.75 9.21
CA VAL A 544 -9.57 -19.24 10.51
C VAL A 544 -8.66 -18.61 11.55
N GLN A 545 -9.27 -17.91 12.50
CA GLN A 545 -8.54 -17.34 13.63
C GLN A 545 -8.94 -18.05 14.93
N TYR A 546 -7.93 -18.41 15.70
CA TYR A 546 -8.06 -18.93 17.04
C TYR A 546 -7.34 -18.04 18.05
N THR A 547 -8.08 -17.39 18.93
CA THR A 547 -7.56 -16.58 20.04
C THR A 547 -7.50 -17.47 21.28
N ALA A 548 -6.36 -18.10 21.53
CA ALA A 548 -6.17 -19.02 22.63
C ALA A 548 -6.35 -18.31 23.97
N ASN A 549 -5.76 -17.11 24.10
CA ASN A 549 -5.86 -16.23 25.25
C ASN A 549 -5.49 -14.78 24.85
N LYS A 550 -5.46 -13.85 25.82
CA LYS A 550 -5.12 -12.43 25.59
C LYS A 550 -3.71 -12.20 25.01
N LYS A 551 -2.82 -13.18 25.10
CA LYS A 551 -1.43 -13.09 24.63
C LYS A 551 -1.20 -13.82 23.31
N ASN A 552 -2.01 -14.83 22.97
CA ASN A 552 -1.75 -15.71 21.84
C ASN A 552 -2.95 -15.79 20.89
N SER A 553 -2.71 -15.45 19.62
CA SER A 553 -3.66 -15.57 18.53
C SER A 553 -3.00 -16.30 17.35
N PHE A 554 -3.72 -17.23 16.74
CA PHE A 554 -3.30 -18.00 15.58
C PHE A 554 -4.23 -17.69 14.41
N VAL A 555 -3.68 -17.54 13.21
CA VAL A 555 -4.46 -17.34 11.97
C VAL A 555 -3.94 -18.32 10.93
N LEU A 556 -4.83 -19.19 10.47
CA LEU A 556 -4.61 -20.02 9.28
C LEU A 556 -5.34 -19.36 8.12
N ASN A 557 -4.65 -19.16 7.01
CA ASN A 557 -5.28 -18.69 5.80
C ASN A 557 -4.84 -19.52 4.57
N TYR A 558 -5.76 -19.65 3.63
CA TYR A 558 -5.57 -20.26 2.34
C TYR A 558 -6.20 -19.41 1.24
N GLY A 559 -5.55 -19.32 0.09
CA GLY A 559 -6.10 -18.68 -1.09
C GLY A 559 -5.54 -19.25 -2.38
N ARG A 560 -6.40 -19.44 -3.39
CA ARG A 560 -5.99 -19.69 -4.76
C ARG A 560 -5.99 -18.38 -5.53
N ARG A 561 -4.95 -18.13 -6.33
CA ARG A 561 -4.73 -16.86 -7.05
C ARG A 561 -4.32 -17.13 -8.49
N ILE A 562 -4.46 -16.09 -9.34
CA ILE A 562 -4.03 -16.10 -10.74
C ILE A 562 -3.08 -14.91 -11.01
N ARG A 563 -2.10 -15.09 -11.88
CA ARG A 563 -1.42 -13.99 -12.59
C ARG A 563 -1.62 -14.20 -14.08
N ARG A 564 -2.29 -13.27 -14.71
CA ARG A 564 -2.40 -13.19 -16.16
C ARG A 564 -1.14 -12.54 -16.71
N PRO A 565 -0.71 -12.89 -17.93
CA PRO A 565 0.39 -12.18 -18.59
C PRO A 565 0.08 -10.68 -18.69
N ASP A 566 1.11 -9.89 -18.59
CA ASP A 566 1.03 -8.45 -18.86
C ASP A 566 0.79 -8.20 -20.34
N TYR A 567 0.11 -7.13 -20.70
CA TYR A 567 -0.23 -6.86 -22.11
C TYR A 567 1.00 -6.66 -22.99
N GLU A 568 2.06 -6.05 -22.44
CA GLU A 568 3.36 -5.89 -23.07
C GLU A 568 4.03 -7.24 -23.31
N SER A 569 4.06 -8.11 -22.30
CA SER A 569 4.66 -9.45 -22.41
C SER A 569 3.99 -10.33 -23.48
N LEU A 570 2.72 -10.06 -23.83
CA LEU A 570 2.00 -10.73 -24.92
C LEU A 570 2.32 -10.15 -26.30
N ASN A 571 2.82 -8.92 -26.35
CA ASN A 571 3.12 -8.25 -27.58
C ASN A 571 4.44 -8.79 -28.17
N PRO A 572 4.47 -9.38 -29.38
CA PRO A 572 5.67 -9.98 -29.95
C PRO A 572 6.75 -8.96 -30.39
N PHE A 573 6.69 -7.73 -29.93
CA PHE A 573 7.67 -6.69 -30.22
C PHE A 573 9.07 -7.05 -29.75
N VAL A 574 10.04 -6.46 -30.45
CA VAL A 574 11.45 -6.48 -30.07
C VAL A 574 11.84 -5.08 -29.63
N GLU A 575 12.30 -4.95 -28.40
CA GLU A 575 12.80 -3.70 -27.84
C GLU A 575 14.33 -3.80 -27.64
N PHE A 576 15.08 -2.85 -28.21
CA PHE A 576 16.54 -2.90 -28.22
C PHE A 576 17.14 -2.05 -27.10
N LEU A 577 18.00 -2.68 -26.28
CA LEU A 577 18.96 -1.98 -25.43
C LEU A 577 20.17 -1.52 -26.29
N ASP A 578 20.64 -2.45 -27.12
CA ASP A 578 21.71 -2.26 -28.09
C ASP A 578 21.60 -3.29 -29.24
N ARG A 579 22.58 -3.33 -30.16
CA ARG A 579 22.57 -4.22 -31.31
C ARG A 579 22.48 -5.72 -30.98
N TYR A 580 22.99 -6.14 -29.84
CA TYR A 580 23.14 -7.56 -29.46
C TYR A 580 22.26 -7.96 -28.28
N THR A 581 21.61 -6.98 -27.64
CA THR A 581 20.81 -7.21 -26.45
C THR A 581 19.42 -6.59 -26.61
N TYR A 582 18.37 -7.43 -26.57
CA TYR A 582 16.99 -6.98 -26.74
C TYR A 582 16.01 -7.82 -25.91
N GLU A 583 14.83 -7.27 -25.71
CA GLU A 583 13.68 -7.98 -25.12
C GLU A 583 12.64 -8.29 -26.20
N LYS A 584 11.94 -9.43 -26.05
CA LYS A 584 10.89 -9.88 -26.97
C LYS A 584 9.70 -10.41 -26.19
N GLY A 585 8.50 -9.97 -26.54
CA GLY A 585 7.27 -10.51 -25.97
C GLY A 585 6.93 -11.92 -26.49
N ASN A 586 5.96 -12.56 -25.80
CA ASN A 586 5.52 -13.92 -26.13
C ASN A 586 3.98 -14.01 -26.10
N PRO A 587 3.28 -13.98 -27.23
CA PRO A 587 1.82 -14.03 -27.30
C PRO A 587 1.24 -15.35 -26.79
N TYR A 588 2.04 -16.40 -26.65
CA TYR A 588 1.61 -17.74 -26.22
C TYR A 588 1.66 -17.93 -24.70
N LEU A 589 2.00 -16.91 -23.91
CA LEU A 589 2.01 -16.98 -22.46
C LEU A 589 0.65 -17.37 -21.90
N ARG A 590 0.66 -18.36 -21.00
CA ARG A 590 -0.51 -18.82 -20.27
C ARG A 590 -0.59 -18.18 -18.88
N PRO A 591 -1.77 -18.02 -18.30
CA PRO A 591 -1.90 -17.60 -16.91
C PRO A 591 -1.26 -18.62 -15.96
N GLN A 592 -0.61 -18.11 -14.90
CA GLN A 592 -0.11 -18.93 -13.81
C GLN A 592 -1.09 -18.96 -12.65
N PHE A 593 -1.13 -20.09 -11.91
CA PHE A 593 -2.00 -20.28 -10.76
C PHE A 593 -1.18 -20.61 -9.51
N SER A 594 -1.54 -20.02 -8.38
CA SER A 594 -0.86 -20.24 -7.10
C SER A 594 -1.83 -20.67 -6.02
N HIS A 595 -1.43 -21.68 -5.24
CA HIS A 595 -2.06 -22.08 -4.00
C HIS A 595 -1.18 -21.62 -2.84
N ASN A 596 -1.70 -20.75 -1.99
CA ASN A 596 -1.00 -20.16 -0.86
C ASN A 596 -1.61 -20.63 0.46
N VAL A 597 -0.79 -21.17 1.36
CA VAL A 597 -1.17 -21.51 2.74
C VAL A 597 -0.27 -20.75 3.69
N GLU A 598 -0.82 -20.09 4.70
CA GLU A 598 -0.05 -19.41 5.73
C GLU A 598 -0.64 -19.70 7.11
N LEU A 599 0.24 -20.00 8.08
CA LEU A 599 -0.08 -20.13 9.50
C LEU A 599 0.70 -19.06 10.27
N SER A 600 -0.02 -18.13 10.88
CA SER A 600 0.57 -17.04 11.65
C SER A 600 0.26 -17.21 13.13
N HIS A 601 1.24 -17.03 14.01
CA HIS A 601 1.10 -16.89 15.45
C HIS A 601 1.47 -15.48 15.86
N THR A 602 0.57 -14.79 16.55
CA THR A 602 0.84 -13.45 17.13
C THR A 602 0.88 -13.56 18.65
N PHE A 603 2.03 -13.21 19.22
CA PHE A 603 2.26 -13.17 20.66
C PHE A 603 2.19 -11.74 21.18
N MET A 604 1.34 -11.49 22.17
CA MET A 604 1.12 -10.19 22.84
C MET A 604 0.90 -9.00 21.90
N GLY A 605 0.51 -9.24 20.64
CA GLY A 605 0.29 -8.21 19.62
C GLY A 605 1.56 -7.56 19.06
N PHE A 606 2.76 -7.85 19.57
CA PHE A 606 4.01 -7.23 19.13
C PHE A 606 4.92 -8.18 18.32
N LEU A 607 4.80 -9.48 18.49
CA LEU A 607 5.60 -10.49 17.78
C LEU A 607 4.68 -11.37 16.93
N THR A 608 4.88 -11.40 15.63
CA THR A 608 4.14 -12.30 14.72
C THR A 608 5.12 -13.20 13.98
N THR A 609 4.96 -14.50 14.11
CA THR A 609 5.68 -15.53 13.35
C THR A 609 4.74 -16.15 12.34
N THR A 610 5.15 -16.25 11.08
CA THR A 610 4.34 -16.83 9.99
C THR A 610 5.11 -17.92 9.27
N LEU A 611 4.53 -19.09 9.16
CA LEU A 611 4.94 -20.17 8.26
C LEU A 611 4.14 -20.01 6.97
N ASN A 612 4.80 -20.14 5.83
CA ASN A 612 4.16 -20.04 4.52
C ASN A 612 4.58 -21.17 3.58
N TYR A 613 3.63 -21.63 2.78
CA TYR A 613 3.83 -22.55 1.67
C TYR A 613 3.08 -22.06 0.45
N THR A 614 3.74 -22.07 -0.71
CA THR A 614 3.15 -21.73 -1.99
C THR A 614 3.56 -22.72 -3.05
N ASN A 615 2.59 -23.17 -3.82
CA ASN A 615 2.82 -23.94 -5.04
C ASN A 615 2.23 -23.17 -6.23
N THR A 616 3.05 -22.87 -7.24
CA THR A 616 2.66 -22.14 -8.45
C THR A 616 2.89 -23.01 -9.67
N THR A 617 1.89 -23.12 -10.53
CA THR A 617 1.96 -23.83 -11.82
C THR A 617 1.98 -22.82 -12.97
N ASP A 618 2.58 -23.23 -14.11
CA ASP A 618 2.73 -22.38 -15.30
C ASP A 618 3.37 -21.02 -15.02
N ILE A 619 4.36 -20.98 -14.10
CA ILE A 619 4.96 -19.73 -13.66
C ILE A 619 5.53 -18.94 -14.84
N ILE A 620 5.16 -17.65 -14.93
CA ILE A 620 5.69 -16.71 -15.93
C ILE A 620 6.98 -16.12 -15.38
N GLN A 621 8.09 -16.37 -16.06
CA GLN A 621 9.42 -15.88 -15.68
C GLN A 621 10.22 -15.43 -16.91
N GLN A 622 11.14 -14.52 -16.66
CA GLN A 622 12.16 -14.14 -17.65
C GLN A 622 13.11 -15.29 -17.90
N VAL A 623 13.30 -15.62 -19.15
CA VAL A 623 14.32 -16.56 -19.64
C VAL A 623 15.26 -15.83 -20.57
N LEU A 624 16.51 -16.29 -20.59
CA LEU A 624 17.55 -15.78 -21.46
C LEU A 624 17.73 -16.76 -22.60
N GLU A 625 17.73 -16.26 -23.85
CA GLU A 625 18.06 -17.03 -25.05
C GLU A 625 19.25 -16.40 -25.77
N GLN A 626 20.10 -17.21 -26.36
CA GLN A 626 21.29 -16.78 -27.10
C GLN A 626 21.34 -17.36 -28.50
N HIS A 627 21.68 -16.51 -29.49
CA HIS A 627 22.02 -16.88 -30.84
C HIS A 627 23.53 -16.72 -31.00
N SER A 628 24.28 -17.82 -30.83
CA SER A 628 25.75 -17.82 -30.81
C SER A 628 26.36 -17.41 -32.14
N ASP A 629 25.71 -17.73 -33.25
CA ASP A 629 26.12 -17.36 -34.64
C ASP A 629 26.09 -15.84 -34.88
N LYS A 630 25.22 -15.11 -34.15
CA LYS A 630 25.07 -13.66 -34.29
C LYS A 630 25.59 -12.87 -33.08
N ASN A 631 26.04 -13.57 -32.02
CA ASN A 631 26.36 -12.99 -30.69
C ASN A 631 25.20 -12.20 -30.10
N GLU A 632 23.96 -12.58 -30.42
CA GLU A 632 22.76 -11.93 -29.93
C GLU A 632 22.24 -12.65 -28.69
N THR A 633 21.74 -11.88 -27.75
CA THR A 633 21.06 -12.37 -26.53
C THR A 633 19.75 -11.64 -26.36
N PHE A 634 18.69 -12.37 -26.15
CA PHE A 634 17.42 -11.73 -25.85
C PHE A 634 16.76 -12.33 -24.62
N VAL A 635 15.99 -11.47 -23.96
CA VAL A 635 15.18 -11.82 -22.81
C VAL A 635 13.74 -11.94 -23.27
N LYS A 636 13.04 -12.98 -22.85
CA LYS A 636 11.59 -13.12 -23.06
C LYS A 636 10.91 -13.67 -21.83
N GLN A 637 9.63 -13.42 -21.69
CA GLN A 637 8.80 -14.11 -20.73
C GLN A 637 8.41 -15.50 -21.26
N ALA A 638 8.52 -16.52 -20.40
CA ALA A 638 8.09 -17.88 -20.73
C ALA A 638 7.40 -18.55 -19.54
N ASN A 639 6.51 -19.51 -19.82
CA ASN A 639 5.94 -20.35 -18.77
C ASN A 639 6.93 -21.46 -18.42
N ILE A 640 7.50 -21.39 -17.21
CA ILE A 640 8.28 -22.49 -16.60
C ILE A 640 7.30 -23.39 -15.85
N ALA A 641 7.53 -24.72 -15.80
CA ALA A 641 6.51 -25.66 -15.35
C ALA A 641 5.99 -25.39 -13.93
N SER A 642 6.85 -25.22 -12.92
CA SER A 642 6.38 -25.00 -11.53
C SER A 642 7.39 -24.29 -10.65
N GLN A 643 6.86 -23.63 -9.59
CA GLN A 643 7.64 -23.10 -8.47
C GLN A 643 7.04 -23.60 -7.16
N ARG A 644 7.89 -24.04 -6.25
CA ARG A 644 7.55 -24.29 -4.85
C ARG A 644 8.31 -23.33 -3.95
N GLN A 645 7.59 -22.72 -3.01
CA GLN A 645 8.20 -21.86 -2.01
C GLN A 645 7.69 -22.24 -0.61
N TYR A 646 8.59 -22.35 0.35
CA TYR A 646 8.25 -22.48 1.77
C TYR A 646 9.19 -21.62 2.60
N GLY A 647 8.68 -21.09 3.70
CA GLY A 647 9.47 -20.16 4.51
C GLY A 647 8.87 -19.83 5.85
N ILE A 648 9.68 -19.14 6.62
CA ILE A 648 9.30 -18.58 7.92
C ILE A 648 9.61 -17.10 7.95
N SER A 649 8.65 -16.29 8.42
CA SER A 649 8.89 -14.88 8.67
C SER A 649 8.54 -14.50 10.10
N VAL A 650 9.32 -13.58 10.67
CA VAL A 650 9.14 -13.02 12.01
C VAL A 650 9.05 -11.52 11.89
N ASN A 651 7.99 -10.92 12.42
CA ASN A 651 7.80 -9.48 12.53
C ASN A 651 7.67 -9.10 14.00
N ALA A 652 8.54 -8.25 14.49
CA ALA A 652 8.54 -7.76 15.85
C ALA A 652 8.53 -6.22 15.87
N PHE A 653 7.46 -5.63 16.43
CA PHE A 653 7.38 -4.21 16.72
C PHE A 653 7.39 -3.99 18.23
N ASN A 654 8.29 -3.17 18.72
CA ASN A 654 8.32 -2.85 20.15
C ASN A 654 8.57 -1.36 20.39
N GLN A 655 7.94 -0.84 21.43
CA GLN A 655 8.26 0.46 22.00
C GLN A 655 9.14 0.22 23.23
N TYR A 656 10.47 0.34 23.04
CA TYR A 656 11.45 0.05 24.08
C TYR A 656 11.39 1.07 25.21
N THR A 657 11.20 2.35 24.85
CA THR A 657 11.04 3.47 25.77
C THR A 657 9.99 4.46 25.24
N LYS A 658 9.68 5.52 26.01
CA LYS A 658 8.78 6.59 25.53
C LYS A 658 9.33 7.36 24.33
N TRP A 659 10.65 7.32 24.10
CA TRP A 659 11.33 8.04 23.03
C TRP A 659 11.94 7.15 21.95
N TRP A 660 11.99 5.83 22.16
CA TRP A 660 12.56 4.87 21.21
C TRP A 660 11.61 3.71 20.95
N SER A 661 11.30 3.48 19.67
CA SER A 661 10.54 2.34 19.17
C SER A 661 11.21 1.77 17.93
N GLY A 662 10.97 0.48 17.66
CA GLY A 662 11.57 -0.17 16.51
C GLY A 662 10.72 -1.30 15.96
N ASN A 663 10.97 -1.61 14.69
CA ASN A 663 10.46 -2.78 14.00
C ASN A 663 11.60 -3.57 13.41
N ILE A 664 11.51 -4.89 13.53
CA ILE A 664 12.41 -5.86 12.89
C ILE A 664 11.54 -6.87 12.16
N TYR A 665 11.81 -7.05 10.88
CA TYR A 665 11.20 -8.09 10.06
C TYR A 665 12.32 -8.97 9.49
N VAL A 666 12.19 -10.28 9.71
CA VAL A 666 13.08 -11.30 9.15
C VAL A 666 12.24 -12.27 8.35
N ASN A 667 12.69 -12.67 7.17
CA ASN A 667 12.04 -13.67 6.34
C ASN A 667 13.11 -14.60 5.76
N VAL A 668 12.99 -15.88 6.02
CA VAL A 668 13.83 -16.92 5.43
C VAL A 668 12.94 -17.85 4.63
N TYR A 669 13.23 -18.00 3.34
CA TYR A 669 12.43 -18.81 2.45
C TYR A 669 13.29 -19.56 1.44
N ASN A 670 12.84 -20.72 1.05
CA ASN A 670 13.42 -21.50 -0.04
C ASN A 670 12.50 -21.37 -1.26
N ASN A 671 13.09 -21.07 -2.41
CA ASN A 671 12.46 -21.11 -3.73
C ASN A 671 13.05 -22.24 -4.54
N GLU A 672 12.22 -23.07 -5.15
CA GLU A 672 12.61 -24.11 -6.09
C GLU A 672 11.79 -23.96 -7.37
N PHE A 673 12.49 -23.77 -8.50
CA PHE A 673 11.92 -23.72 -9.85
C PHE A 673 12.23 -25.00 -10.59
N LYS A 674 11.23 -25.59 -11.26
CA LYS A 674 11.37 -26.79 -12.09
C LYS A 674 10.70 -26.57 -13.42
N GLY A 675 11.39 -26.93 -14.51
CA GLY A 675 10.78 -26.83 -15.84
C GLY A 675 11.80 -26.99 -16.97
N ILE A 676 11.31 -26.84 -18.19
CA ILE A 676 12.12 -26.89 -19.41
C ILE A 676 12.46 -25.47 -19.83
N ILE A 677 13.74 -25.16 -19.95
CA ILE A 677 14.27 -23.89 -20.42
C ILE A 677 15.25 -24.18 -21.53
N ASN A 678 15.02 -23.63 -22.73
CA ASN A 678 15.86 -23.87 -23.92
C ASN A 678 16.10 -25.37 -24.20
N ASN A 679 15.04 -26.20 -24.07
CA ASN A 679 15.00 -27.65 -24.22
C ASN A 679 15.72 -28.47 -23.10
N ASP A 680 16.33 -27.82 -22.12
CA ASP A 680 16.94 -28.48 -20.97
C ASP A 680 15.97 -28.51 -19.77
N TYR A 681 15.86 -29.67 -19.09
CA TYR A 681 15.14 -29.76 -17.83
C TYR A 681 16.00 -29.21 -16.70
N VAL A 682 15.54 -28.10 -16.13
CA VAL A 682 16.29 -27.35 -15.13
C VAL A 682 15.57 -27.41 -13.79
N THR A 683 16.34 -27.70 -12.73
CA THR A 683 15.91 -27.53 -11.34
C THR A 683 16.86 -26.54 -10.67
N ILE A 684 16.33 -25.39 -10.29
CA ILE A 684 17.10 -24.33 -9.64
C ILE A 684 16.44 -24.01 -8.30
N GLY A 685 17.20 -24.10 -7.22
CA GLY A 685 16.72 -23.80 -5.87
C GLY A 685 17.71 -22.97 -5.08
N ASN A 686 17.19 -22.11 -4.18
CA ASN A 686 17.99 -21.37 -3.22
C ASN A 686 17.20 -20.97 -1.99
N THR A 687 17.90 -20.91 -0.84
CA THR A 687 17.37 -20.33 0.39
C THR A 687 17.85 -18.90 0.52
N THR A 688 16.90 -17.98 0.63
CA THR A 688 17.14 -16.54 0.74
C THR A 688 16.71 -16.05 2.12
N ALA A 689 17.56 -15.26 2.77
CA ALA A 689 17.24 -14.54 3.99
C ALA A 689 17.07 -13.05 3.68
N MET A 690 16.05 -12.42 4.27
CA MET A 690 15.77 -10.99 4.13
C MET A 690 15.53 -10.38 5.51
N VAL A 691 16.14 -9.24 5.76
CA VAL A 691 16.02 -8.49 7.02
C VAL A 691 15.66 -7.05 6.73
N ASN A 692 14.61 -6.54 7.38
CA ASN A 692 14.26 -5.12 7.41
C ASN A 692 14.26 -4.65 8.87
N VAL A 693 14.97 -3.56 9.14
CA VAL A 693 15.03 -2.93 10.45
C VAL A 693 14.66 -1.47 10.35
N SER A 694 13.81 -0.99 11.23
CA SER A 694 13.52 0.45 11.36
C SER A 694 13.53 0.82 12.84
N GLN A 695 14.30 1.85 13.20
CA GLN A 695 14.41 2.39 14.54
C GLN A 695 13.98 3.84 14.53
N GLN A 696 13.02 4.21 15.37
CA GLN A 696 12.46 5.55 15.47
C GLN A 696 12.79 6.18 16.82
N PHE A 697 13.27 7.41 16.78
CA PHE A 697 13.67 8.19 17.95
C PHE A 697 12.85 9.47 18.03
N LYS A 698 12.24 9.72 19.18
CA LYS A 698 11.53 10.94 19.49
C LYS A 698 12.35 11.74 20.51
N PHE A 699 13.22 12.62 20.03
CA PHE A 699 14.12 13.40 20.89
C PHE A 699 13.36 14.36 21.81
N ASN A 700 12.31 15.00 21.27
CA ASN A 700 11.39 15.87 22.02
C ASN A 700 10.05 16.04 21.28
N LYS A 701 9.24 17.05 21.67
CA LYS A 701 7.92 17.31 21.04
C LYS A 701 8.02 17.70 19.56
N THR A 702 9.15 18.23 19.10
CA THR A 702 9.33 18.76 17.74
C THR A 702 10.36 18.03 16.90
N TRP A 703 11.34 17.35 17.53
CA TRP A 703 12.39 16.63 16.83
C TRP A 703 12.19 15.12 16.91
N SER A 704 12.36 14.46 15.79
CA SER A 704 12.37 13.00 15.67
C SER A 704 13.43 12.56 14.66
N GLY A 705 13.97 11.37 14.86
CA GLY A 705 14.93 10.72 13.96
C GLY A 705 14.48 9.31 13.61
N GLU A 706 15.04 8.76 12.54
CA GLU A 706 14.87 7.38 12.13
C GLU A 706 16.17 6.85 11.52
N LEU A 707 16.49 5.60 11.87
CA LEU A 707 17.52 4.81 11.23
C LEU A 707 16.86 3.56 10.69
N SER A 708 17.02 3.26 9.38
CA SER A 708 16.44 2.08 8.77
C SER A 708 17.46 1.35 7.90
N GLY A 709 17.33 0.03 7.81
CA GLY A 709 18.18 -0.81 6.99
C GLY A 709 17.42 -1.98 6.39
N PHE A 710 17.88 -2.40 5.24
CA PHE A 710 17.41 -3.55 4.51
C PHE A 710 18.63 -4.38 4.07
N TYR A 711 18.51 -5.70 4.18
CA TYR A 711 19.48 -6.64 3.63
C TYR A 711 18.75 -7.87 3.08
N ARG A 712 19.18 -8.36 1.91
CA ARG A 712 18.77 -9.62 1.30
C ARG A 712 20.03 -10.41 0.96
N SER A 713 20.07 -11.68 1.36
CA SER A 713 21.13 -12.60 0.95
C SER A 713 20.98 -12.98 -0.53
N GLU A 714 21.90 -13.77 -1.05
CA GLU A 714 21.77 -14.35 -2.40
C GLU A 714 20.40 -15.01 -2.57
N GLY A 715 19.82 -14.87 -3.78
CA GLY A 715 18.51 -15.42 -4.12
C GLY A 715 18.41 -15.77 -5.60
N ILE A 716 17.26 -16.34 -5.99
CA ILE A 716 16.96 -16.69 -7.38
C ILE A 716 15.81 -15.83 -7.89
N GLU A 717 15.99 -15.25 -9.07
CA GLU A 717 14.98 -14.53 -9.84
C GLU A 717 14.93 -15.11 -11.27
N GLY A 718 13.91 -15.94 -11.52
CA GLY A 718 13.84 -16.70 -12.75
C GLY A 718 15.05 -17.63 -12.92
N VAL A 719 15.81 -17.41 -13.96
CA VAL A 719 17.05 -18.17 -14.27
C VAL A 719 18.32 -17.50 -13.73
N PHE A 720 18.18 -16.35 -13.07
CA PHE A 720 19.31 -15.60 -12.53
C PHE A 720 19.51 -15.86 -11.04
N ARG A 721 20.74 -16.13 -10.66
CA ARG A 721 21.19 -16.12 -9.27
C ARG A 721 21.71 -14.73 -8.94
N ILE A 722 21.00 -14.00 -8.08
CA ILE A 722 21.29 -12.62 -7.69
C ILE A 722 22.03 -12.62 -6.36
N GLY A 723 23.18 -11.96 -6.32
CA GLY A 723 23.98 -11.79 -5.10
C GLY A 723 23.25 -11.00 -4.01
N GLY A 724 23.75 -11.10 -2.80
CA GLY A 724 23.21 -10.35 -1.66
C GLY A 724 23.47 -8.85 -1.80
N PHE A 725 22.50 -8.03 -1.38
CA PHE A 725 22.64 -6.58 -1.35
C PHE A 725 21.79 -5.98 -0.21
N GLY A 726 22.10 -4.75 0.15
CA GLY A 726 21.38 -4.05 1.20
C GLY A 726 21.60 -2.55 1.17
N MET A 727 20.96 -1.83 2.08
CA MET A 727 21.14 -0.40 2.24
C MET A 727 20.84 0.05 3.67
N VAL A 728 21.43 1.17 4.08
CA VAL A 728 21.15 1.86 5.34
C VAL A 728 20.72 3.29 5.04
N ASN A 729 19.65 3.75 5.70
CA ASN A 729 19.11 5.08 5.55
C ASN A 729 18.98 5.75 6.92
N ALA A 730 19.19 7.07 6.97
CA ALA A 730 18.97 7.88 8.17
C ALA A 730 18.18 9.14 7.85
N GLY A 731 17.37 9.58 8.80
CA GLY A 731 16.58 10.79 8.62
C GLY A 731 16.29 11.52 9.92
N VAL A 732 16.17 12.84 9.82
CA VAL A 732 15.78 13.73 10.92
C VAL A 732 14.61 14.61 10.48
N SER A 733 13.65 14.80 11.38
CA SER A 733 12.47 15.62 11.15
C SER A 733 12.28 16.64 12.26
N LYS A 734 11.98 17.88 11.89
CA LYS A 734 11.61 18.96 12.80
C LYS A 734 10.21 19.48 12.47
N GLN A 735 9.34 19.51 13.48
CA GLN A 735 8.06 20.22 13.40
C GLN A 735 8.30 21.71 13.62
N VAL A 736 7.77 22.54 12.74
CA VAL A 736 7.89 24.01 12.75
C VAL A 736 6.50 24.65 12.70
N MET A 737 6.39 25.98 12.81
CA MET A 737 5.13 26.72 12.67
C MET A 737 4.03 26.19 13.62
N LYS A 738 4.37 25.91 14.89
CA LYS A 738 3.44 25.34 15.89
C LYS A 738 2.79 24.02 15.43
N GLY A 739 3.54 23.17 14.70
CA GLY A 739 3.09 21.87 14.20
C GLY A 739 2.40 21.89 12.81
N LYS A 740 2.16 23.06 12.23
CA LYS A 740 1.61 23.19 10.87
C LYS A 740 2.63 22.89 9.78
N GLY A 741 3.91 23.11 10.06
CA GLY A 741 5.02 22.84 9.15
C GLY A 741 5.87 21.66 9.62
N SER A 742 6.54 20.96 8.69
CA SER A 742 7.59 20.00 8.99
C SER A 742 8.73 20.12 7.97
N VAL A 743 9.95 20.20 8.48
CA VAL A 743 11.18 20.11 7.68
C VAL A 743 11.77 18.73 7.93
N ARG A 744 12.23 18.06 6.88
CA ARG A 744 12.85 16.72 6.98
C ARG A 744 14.08 16.65 6.10
N LEU A 745 15.14 16.07 6.67
CA LEU A 745 16.39 15.77 6.00
C LEU A 745 16.59 14.26 6.05
N ASN A 746 16.78 13.63 4.89
CA ASN A 746 17.03 12.20 4.75
C ASN A 746 18.29 11.95 3.96
N VAL A 747 19.03 10.92 4.36
CA VAL A 747 20.13 10.33 3.60
C VAL A 747 19.76 8.89 3.29
N ARG A 748 19.73 8.52 2.02
CA ARG A 748 19.47 7.14 1.57
C ARG A 748 20.78 6.50 1.14
N ASP A 749 20.86 5.17 1.37
CA ASP A 749 21.98 4.31 0.99
C ASP A 749 23.33 4.93 1.35
N ILE A 750 23.50 5.22 2.64
CA ILE A 750 24.66 5.95 3.19
C ILE A 750 25.99 5.35 2.71
N PHE A 751 26.06 4.02 2.63
CA PHE A 751 27.26 3.26 2.24
C PHE A 751 27.35 2.97 0.74
N TRP A 752 26.34 3.41 -0.06
CA TRP A 752 26.21 3.11 -1.48
C TRP A 752 26.35 1.61 -1.78
N SER A 753 25.65 0.82 -1.00
CA SER A 753 25.72 -0.64 -1.00
C SER A 753 24.63 -1.33 -1.82
N GLN A 754 23.69 -0.58 -2.40
CA GLN A 754 22.67 -1.10 -3.32
C GLN A 754 23.27 -1.36 -4.70
N ARG A 755 24.15 -2.38 -4.78
CA ARG A 755 24.79 -2.86 -6.01
C ARG A 755 24.36 -4.30 -6.23
N ILE A 756 23.97 -4.62 -7.46
CA ILE A 756 23.38 -5.91 -7.80
C ILE A 756 24.36 -6.66 -8.69
N ASN A 757 24.74 -7.86 -8.26
CA ASN A 757 25.49 -8.82 -9.05
C ASN A 757 24.59 -9.99 -9.39
N GLY A 758 24.58 -10.43 -10.63
CA GLY A 758 23.81 -11.58 -11.05
C GLY A 758 24.60 -12.50 -11.97
N LYS A 759 24.21 -13.77 -11.95
CA LYS A 759 24.78 -14.79 -12.85
C LYS A 759 23.70 -15.73 -13.32
N SER A 760 23.81 -16.17 -14.57
CA SER A 760 22.95 -17.18 -15.17
C SER A 760 23.83 -18.23 -15.83
N ARG A 761 23.70 -19.47 -15.37
CA ARG A 761 24.50 -20.59 -15.89
C ARG A 761 23.62 -21.83 -16.02
N PHE A 762 23.26 -22.15 -17.24
CA PHE A 762 22.54 -23.38 -17.60
C PHE A 762 22.67 -23.66 -19.12
N GLY A 763 22.76 -24.93 -19.52
CA GLY A 763 22.96 -25.29 -20.92
C GLY A 763 24.18 -24.60 -21.51
N THR A 764 23.98 -23.85 -22.60
CA THR A 764 25.02 -23.04 -23.29
C THR A 764 25.04 -21.58 -22.80
N ILE A 765 24.38 -21.26 -21.72
CA ILE A 765 24.37 -19.89 -21.18
C ILE A 765 25.38 -19.78 -20.03
N ASP A 766 26.34 -18.86 -20.16
CA ASP A 766 27.22 -18.38 -19.09
C ASP A 766 27.30 -16.87 -19.18
N ALA A 767 26.48 -16.20 -18.33
CA ALA A 767 26.38 -14.76 -18.29
C ALA A 767 26.47 -14.26 -16.84
N ASN A 768 27.25 -13.20 -16.63
CA ASN A 768 27.35 -12.47 -15.38
C ASN A 768 27.03 -11.01 -15.63
N PHE A 769 26.37 -10.34 -14.70
CA PHE A 769 26.19 -8.92 -14.77
C PHE A 769 26.45 -8.23 -13.43
N HIS A 770 26.89 -6.99 -13.52
CA HIS A 770 27.03 -6.07 -12.41
C HIS A 770 26.23 -4.80 -12.71
N GLN A 771 25.35 -4.38 -11.77
CA GLN A 771 24.49 -3.23 -11.94
C GLN A 771 24.58 -2.33 -10.73
N TYR A 772 24.74 -1.03 -10.94
CA TYR A 772 24.62 -0.02 -9.90
C TYR A 772 23.94 1.22 -10.44
N ASN A 773 23.30 1.96 -9.53
CA ASN A 773 22.49 3.12 -9.86
C ASN A 773 22.72 4.26 -8.87
N ASP A 774 22.01 5.34 -9.09
CA ASP A 774 22.02 6.57 -8.31
C ASP A 774 21.21 6.40 -7.00
N SER A 775 21.58 5.39 -6.20
CA SER A 775 20.85 5.00 -4.98
C SER A 775 21.16 5.88 -3.77
N ARG A 776 22.40 6.47 -3.72
CA ARG A 776 22.84 7.32 -2.62
C ARG A 776 22.48 8.77 -2.86
N PHE A 777 21.65 9.34 -1.99
CA PHE A 777 21.25 10.74 -2.10
C PHE A 777 20.90 11.38 -0.76
N VAL A 778 20.90 12.71 -0.74
CA VAL A 778 20.38 13.54 0.34
C VAL A 778 19.08 14.20 -0.14
N ASN A 779 18.04 14.15 0.66
CA ASN A 779 16.76 14.80 0.38
C ASN A 779 16.39 15.77 1.50
N LEU A 780 16.07 17.00 1.12
CA LEU A 780 15.49 18.03 2.00
C LEU A 780 14.05 18.28 1.56
N SER A 781 13.10 18.14 2.48
CA SER A 781 11.70 18.41 2.18
C SER A 781 11.01 19.29 3.23
N PHE A 782 10.10 20.12 2.76
CA PHE A 782 9.25 20.95 3.58
C PHE A 782 7.78 20.66 3.25
N THR A 783 6.96 20.47 4.28
CA THR A 783 5.51 20.29 4.15
C THR A 783 4.79 21.26 5.05
N TYR A 784 3.86 22.04 4.50
CA TYR A 784 2.96 22.93 5.24
C TYR A 784 1.53 22.39 5.19
N ARG A 785 0.88 22.31 6.35
CA ARG A 785 -0.51 21.87 6.51
C ARG A 785 -1.36 23.02 6.98
N PHE A 786 -2.49 23.24 6.29
CA PHE A 786 -3.46 24.26 6.64
C PHE A 786 -4.85 23.64 6.80
N SER A 787 -5.58 24.10 7.81
CA SER A 787 -6.94 23.63 8.09
C SER A 787 -7.75 24.78 8.68
N LYS A 788 -8.95 25.00 8.14
CA LYS A 788 -9.93 25.95 8.63
C LYS A 788 -11.29 25.24 8.69
N GLY A 789 -11.60 24.59 9.82
CA GLY A 789 -12.86 23.83 9.98
C GLY A 789 -12.85 22.80 11.11
N LYS A 790 -14.00 22.11 11.32
CA LYS A 790 -14.22 21.09 12.38
C LYS A 790 -14.17 19.69 11.82
N VAL A 791 -13.67 18.71 12.61
CA VAL A 791 -13.54 17.28 12.21
C VAL A 791 -14.92 16.63 12.11
N GLY A 792 -15.21 15.89 11.03
CA GLY A 792 -16.45 15.15 10.80
C GLY A 792 -16.22 13.72 10.31
N ASN A 793 -17.19 12.83 10.51
CA ASN A 793 -17.12 11.43 10.06
C ASN A 793 -17.48 11.28 8.57
N THR A 794 -16.62 10.61 7.79
CA THR A 794 -16.89 10.23 6.39
C THR A 794 -16.31 8.88 6.03
N GLN A 795 -17.12 8.06 5.36
CA GLN A 795 -16.67 6.81 4.72
C GLN A 795 -16.82 6.95 3.20
N ARG A 796 -15.78 6.59 2.45
CA ARG A 796 -15.74 6.60 0.99
C ARG A 796 -15.41 5.22 0.43
N LYS A 797 -15.88 4.92 -0.80
CA LYS A 797 -15.73 3.64 -1.47
C LYS A 797 -14.75 3.61 -2.67
N ARG A 798 -14.51 2.42 -3.21
CA ARG A 798 -13.40 1.95 -4.05
C ARG A 798 -13.88 1.62 -5.47
N GLY A 799 -13.02 1.82 -6.50
CA GLY A 799 -13.34 1.52 -7.90
C GLY A 799 -13.25 0.03 -8.30
N GLY A 800 -13.84 -0.36 -9.42
CA GLY A 800 -14.11 -1.73 -9.85
C GLY A 800 -13.09 -2.39 -10.80
N ALA A 801 -12.40 -1.63 -11.66
CA ALA A 801 -11.54 -2.13 -12.74
C ALA A 801 -10.14 -2.53 -12.28
N SER A 802 -10.01 -3.45 -11.34
CA SER A 802 -8.79 -3.65 -10.57
C SER A 802 -7.73 -4.55 -11.19
N ASP A 803 -8.11 -5.61 -11.80
CA ASP A 803 -7.19 -6.57 -12.40
C ASP A 803 -6.64 -6.05 -13.74
N GLU A 804 -7.49 -5.48 -14.54
CA GLU A 804 -7.19 -5.00 -15.89
C GLU A 804 -6.15 -3.89 -15.87
N GLN A 805 -6.25 -2.95 -14.92
CA GLN A 805 -5.26 -1.88 -14.74
C GLN A 805 -3.88 -2.40 -14.32
N SER A 806 -3.79 -3.50 -13.55
CA SER A 806 -2.50 -4.03 -13.10
C SER A 806 -1.66 -4.62 -14.22
N ARG A 807 -2.23 -4.82 -15.40
CA ARG A 807 -1.59 -5.45 -16.56
C ARG A 807 -1.27 -4.48 -17.68
N VAL A 808 -1.57 -3.19 -17.48
CA VAL A 808 -1.13 -2.12 -18.40
C VAL A 808 0.36 -1.89 -18.18
N SER A 809 1.16 -2.21 -19.16
CA SER A 809 2.59 -1.91 -19.26
C SER A 809 2.83 -1.22 -20.61
N ILE A 810 3.58 -0.16 -20.59
CA ILE A 810 3.92 0.60 -21.77
C ILE A 810 5.44 0.71 -21.77
N GLY A 811 6.06 -0.07 -22.64
CA GLY A 811 7.49 -0.31 -22.67
C GLY A 811 8.35 0.91 -22.39
N ASN A 812 9.20 0.76 -21.40
CA ASN A 812 10.23 1.72 -21.01
C ASN A 812 11.44 0.96 -20.51
N ASN A 813 12.39 0.72 -21.34
CA ASN A 813 13.74 0.28 -20.95
C ASN A 813 14.59 1.38 -20.37
#